data_d1f6b75194fe94ee1183442f38c4a6cd
#
_entry.id   d1f6b75194fe94ee1183442f38c4a6cd
#
_cell.length_a   1.000
_cell.length_b   1.000
_cell.length_c   1.000
_cell.angle_alpha   90.00
_cell.angle_beta   90.00
_cell.angle_gamma   90.00
#
_symmetry.space_group_name_H-M   'P 1'
#
loop_
_entity.id
_entity.type
_entity.pdbx_description
1 polymer ?
#
loop_
_entity_poly.entity_id
_entity_poly.type
_entity_poly.pdbx_seq_one_letter_code
_entity_poly.pdbx_strand_id
1 'polypeptide(L)'
;MRLWIAEKPAVASDIAKALGGNFTRHDGYAESATDIVSYCVGHVLEMVPPETINPAYATWSLDTLPLKLYPVQLQPKASVAKQANTLVKLIRRPDIKMVVHCGDPDDEGQLLVDEVLEFAGNTAPVKRALINDNTAPAVKKAINSLRDNSDFRGMYLKALMRSAGDAIFGFSMSRCYTLKARDKGYKGTISVGRVQTPVLGMIVRRWRDNQAHSEAFYYQLAGQFISGTDVVCARWQTSEYAPVDDKKRLTDKAWGEGLARALAGKPASVLAAATDRGKXTAAPLPFNLLRLQVYMNRRHKLTAQQTLDITQKLKDSKYITYNRSDCSYLSDEQFNDAPQVVAALKTLDVFNGLTTDTAQKSAAFDSKKVTAHTAIIPTTNMPDLSRLTDKEKAVYLTIAQFYLAQFVAKKRYDESIAEIKCGDEMFKVSARKITDAGFTTFLNDAEEDDEEDENSTSFEAISRLQTGATLTCREVVISEKKTKPLPLFTEATLLAALVRVADFVADPRIKKLLKEKDKDKKDEHGGIGTPATRAAIIETLKTRDYITVEKGKFIPTAAGLALIDALPDSVTQPDMTAVWAEKQAAVETGEMTIERFIDGLYAEVSRLVESADIAISATEKHPVKTALNRLAVKCPSCGSELVMTPKTCACTGCQFKIWLEVRGKKLTEKQAEKLIGKGKTDVIKGFKSKKNDDTYSMIVTLKNAQTGELGFEYPPRDPLKGLNVSMPKELKL
;
A
#
# COMPACT_ATOMS: atom_id res chain seq x y z
N MET A 1 -23.80 36.55 -4.78
CA MET A 1 -22.64 35.88 -4.13
C MET A 1 -22.42 34.50 -4.74
N ARG A 2 -21.16 34.09 -4.92
CA ARG A 2 -20.79 32.69 -5.23
C ARG A 2 -20.23 32.06 -3.95
N LEU A 3 -20.61 30.79 -3.68
CA LEU A 3 -20.10 30.05 -2.53
C LEU A 3 -19.21 28.93 -3.03
N TRP A 4 -17.94 28.97 -2.65
CA TRP A 4 -16.90 27.97 -3.00
C TRP A 4 -16.72 27.05 -1.80
N ILE A 5 -16.88 25.74 -2.01
CA ILE A 5 -16.75 24.75 -0.93
C ILE A 5 -15.61 23.80 -1.26
N ALA A 6 -14.51 23.92 -0.51
CA ALA A 6 -13.34 23.06 -0.63
C ALA A 6 -13.46 21.83 0.31
N GLU A 7 -12.66 20.81 0.07
CA GLU A 7 -12.60 19.65 0.96
C GLU A 7 -11.89 19.97 2.29
N LYS A 8 -10.94 20.94 2.26
CA LYS A 8 -10.06 21.24 3.41
C LYS A 8 -9.79 22.73 3.52
N PRO A 9 -9.49 23.22 4.74
CA PRO A 9 -9.20 24.65 4.94
C PRO A 9 -8.06 25.20 4.08
N ALA A 10 -7.00 24.40 3.87
CA ALA A 10 -5.85 24.85 3.08
C ALA A 10 -6.26 25.16 1.64
N VAL A 11 -7.07 24.28 1.04
CA VAL A 11 -7.56 24.46 -0.34
C VAL A 11 -8.48 25.69 -0.42
N ALA A 12 -9.32 25.89 0.58
CA ALA A 12 -10.17 27.09 0.65
C ALA A 12 -9.33 28.38 0.64
N SER A 13 -8.25 28.39 1.43
CA SER A 13 -7.32 29.53 1.45
C SER A 13 -6.70 29.79 0.08
N ASP A 14 -6.31 28.72 -0.62
CA ASP A 14 -5.72 28.83 -1.95
C ASP A 14 -6.72 29.36 -2.98
N ILE A 15 -7.98 28.92 -2.87
CA ILE A 15 -9.06 29.42 -3.73
C ILE A 15 -9.29 30.92 -3.48
N ALA A 16 -9.35 31.35 -2.22
CA ALA A 16 -9.54 32.75 -1.87
C ALA A 16 -8.41 33.62 -2.46
N LYS A 17 -7.16 33.16 -2.33
CA LYS A 17 -6.00 33.85 -2.93
C LYS A 17 -6.10 33.94 -4.45
N ALA A 18 -6.51 32.85 -5.10
CA ALA A 18 -6.62 32.80 -6.56
C ALA A 18 -7.75 33.70 -7.09
N LEU A 19 -8.85 33.81 -6.34
CA LEU A 19 -9.96 34.68 -6.67
C LEU A 19 -9.56 36.16 -6.57
N GLY A 20 -8.64 36.49 -5.66
CA GLY A 20 -8.22 37.86 -5.40
C GLY A 20 -9.28 38.65 -4.64
N GLY A 21 -8.99 39.91 -4.39
CA GLY A 21 -9.89 40.79 -3.64
C GLY A 21 -9.68 40.74 -2.14
N ASN A 22 -10.49 41.49 -1.42
CA ASN A 22 -10.38 41.64 0.02
C ASN A 22 -11.33 40.65 0.72
N PHE A 23 -10.78 39.59 1.28
CA PHE A 23 -11.55 38.61 2.04
C PHE A 23 -11.46 38.90 3.54
N THR A 24 -12.62 39.06 4.16
CA THR A 24 -12.75 39.14 5.62
C THR A 24 -12.89 37.70 6.16
N ARG A 25 -12.05 37.34 7.13
CA ARG A 25 -12.08 36.03 7.76
C ARG A 25 -13.18 35.96 8.82
N HIS A 26 -13.91 34.85 8.78
CA HIS A 26 -14.91 34.47 9.78
C HIS A 26 -14.57 33.05 10.26
N ASP A 27 -15.28 32.62 11.28
CA ASP A 27 -15.12 31.27 11.79
C ASP A 27 -15.73 30.26 10.78
N GLY A 28 -14.88 29.51 10.13
CA GLY A 28 -15.29 28.49 9.15
C GLY A 28 -15.41 28.97 7.71
N TYR A 29 -15.16 30.24 7.41
CA TYR A 29 -15.22 30.75 6.03
C TYR A 29 -14.53 32.11 5.91
N ALA A 30 -14.39 32.57 4.67
CA ALA A 30 -13.95 33.92 4.36
C ALA A 30 -14.89 34.51 3.34
N GLU A 31 -15.14 35.84 3.40
CA GLU A 31 -16.13 36.53 2.55
C GLU A 31 -15.55 37.76 1.95
N SER A 32 -15.82 38.00 0.67
CA SER A 32 -15.51 39.22 -0.08
C SER A 32 -16.81 39.85 -0.60
N ALA A 33 -16.70 40.90 -1.40
CA ALA A 33 -17.87 41.54 -1.99
C ALA A 33 -18.66 40.61 -2.95
N THR A 34 -18.00 39.61 -3.56
CA THR A 34 -18.61 38.76 -4.60
C THR A 34 -18.60 37.28 -4.26
N ASP A 35 -17.73 36.85 -3.34
CA ASP A 35 -17.44 35.45 -3.10
C ASP A 35 -17.36 35.12 -1.63
N ILE A 36 -17.84 33.91 -1.27
CA ILE A 36 -17.62 33.30 0.01
C ILE A 36 -16.83 31.99 -0.27
N VAL A 37 -15.78 31.75 0.52
CA VAL A 37 -15.01 30.52 0.42
C VAL A 37 -15.09 29.81 1.77
N SER A 38 -15.59 28.58 1.76
CA SER A 38 -15.68 27.74 2.94
C SER A 38 -15.11 26.35 2.64
N TYR A 39 -15.21 25.45 3.60
CA TYR A 39 -14.54 24.14 3.48
C TYR A 39 -15.23 23.08 4.32
N CYS A 40 -15.10 21.85 3.86
CA CYS A 40 -15.32 20.67 4.68
C CYS A 40 -14.04 20.35 5.46
N VAL A 41 -14.08 19.34 6.29
CA VAL A 41 -12.90 18.79 7.00
C VAL A 41 -12.94 17.29 6.75
N GLY A 42 -12.82 16.90 5.45
CA GLY A 42 -13.26 15.62 4.99
C GLY A 42 -14.79 15.51 5.11
N HIS A 43 -15.35 14.34 5.36
CA HIS A 43 -16.80 14.21 5.59
C HIS A 43 -17.20 14.93 6.88
N VAL A 44 -18.02 15.97 6.75
CA VAL A 44 -18.57 16.69 7.90
C VAL A 44 -19.91 16.07 8.35
N LEU A 45 -20.47 15.20 7.53
CA LEU A 45 -21.67 14.45 7.83
C LEU A 45 -21.32 12.97 7.99
N GLU A 46 -22.17 12.26 8.74
CA GLU A 46 -22.10 10.79 8.91
C GLU A 46 -23.51 10.22 8.84
N MET A 47 -23.64 8.94 8.54
CA MET A 47 -24.93 8.26 8.59
C MET A 47 -25.44 8.25 10.01
N VAL A 48 -26.73 8.51 10.19
CA VAL A 48 -27.37 8.37 11.50
C VAL A 48 -27.27 6.91 11.95
N PRO A 49 -27.20 6.65 13.27
CA PRO A 49 -27.22 5.26 13.76
C PRO A 49 -28.49 4.53 13.28
N PRO A 50 -28.42 3.22 13.03
CA PRO A 50 -29.60 2.48 12.55
C PRO A 50 -30.85 2.68 13.40
N GLU A 51 -30.72 2.74 14.72
CA GLU A 51 -31.84 2.95 15.65
C GLU A 51 -32.52 4.33 15.51
N THR A 52 -31.86 5.29 14.91
CA THR A 52 -32.45 6.59 14.57
C THR A 52 -33.41 6.44 13.40
N ILE A 53 -33.09 5.53 12.46
CA ILE A 53 -33.96 5.26 11.30
C ILE A 53 -35.17 4.45 11.74
N ASN A 54 -34.94 3.43 12.56
CA ASN A 54 -36.02 2.55 13.08
C ASN A 54 -35.65 2.12 14.50
N PRO A 55 -36.43 2.54 15.51
CA PRO A 55 -36.15 2.17 16.90
C PRO A 55 -36.01 0.66 17.15
N ALA A 56 -36.63 -0.18 16.34
CA ALA A 56 -36.49 -1.63 16.45
C ALA A 56 -35.05 -2.10 16.24
N TYR A 57 -34.26 -1.32 15.57
CA TYR A 57 -32.84 -1.66 15.32
C TYR A 57 -31.91 -1.47 16.54
N ALA A 58 -32.42 -0.88 17.63
CA ALA A 58 -31.68 -0.73 18.88
C ALA A 58 -31.39 -2.09 19.51
N THR A 59 -32.31 -3.04 19.40
CA THR A 59 -32.11 -4.42 19.85
C THR A 59 -31.74 -5.28 18.63
N TRP A 60 -30.58 -5.90 18.68
CA TRP A 60 -30.14 -6.75 17.57
C TRP A 60 -31.01 -8.01 17.50
N SER A 61 -31.59 -8.27 16.35
CA SER A 61 -32.44 -9.43 16.09
C SER A 61 -32.32 -9.85 14.64
N LEU A 62 -32.30 -11.15 14.38
CA LEU A 62 -32.29 -11.69 13.02
C LEU A 62 -33.54 -11.25 12.23
N ASP A 63 -34.66 -11.06 12.92
CA ASP A 63 -35.94 -10.68 12.30
C ASP A 63 -35.91 -9.27 11.68
N THR A 64 -34.95 -8.42 12.11
CA THR A 64 -34.83 -7.07 11.59
C THR A 64 -33.86 -6.96 10.40
N LEU A 65 -33.25 -8.09 10.01
CA LEU A 65 -32.26 -8.09 8.92
C LEU A 65 -32.88 -8.43 7.58
N PRO A 66 -32.47 -7.81 6.47
CA PRO A 66 -31.44 -6.76 6.38
C PRO A 66 -31.94 -5.42 6.94
N LEU A 67 -31.02 -4.63 7.49
CA LEU A 67 -31.35 -3.29 7.95
C LEU A 67 -31.67 -2.39 6.73
N LYS A 68 -32.82 -1.74 6.78
CA LYS A 68 -33.28 -0.85 5.70
C LYS A 68 -32.72 0.54 5.92
N LEU A 69 -31.49 0.77 5.43
CA LEU A 69 -30.73 2.00 5.68
C LEU A 69 -30.76 2.98 4.49
N TYR A 70 -31.47 2.64 3.42
CA TYR A 70 -31.61 3.52 2.26
C TYR A 70 -33.08 3.96 2.14
N PRO A 71 -33.37 5.24 1.83
CA PRO A 71 -32.44 6.34 1.54
C PRO A 71 -31.56 6.72 2.73
N VAL A 72 -30.31 7.09 2.43
CA VAL A 72 -29.33 7.43 3.46
C VAL A 72 -29.79 8.67 4.22
N GLN A 73 -29.79 8.58 5.55
CA GLN A 73 -30.08 9.73 6.43
C GLN A 73 -28.77 10.15 7.10
N LEU A 74 -28.50 11.44 7.06
CA LEU A 74 -27.23 11.99 7.52
C LEU A 74 -27.47 12.94 8.70
N GLN A 75 -26.41 13.09 9.50
CA GLN A 75 -26.34 14.04 10.61
C GLN A 75 -24.94 14.65 10.64
N PRO A 76 -24.78 15.85 11.23
CA PRO A 76 -23.44 16.40 11.43
C PRO A 76 -22.60 15.49 12.33
N LYS A 77 -21.38 15.24 11.92
CA LYS A 77 -20.39 14.49 12.69
C LYS A 77 -20.05 15.28 13.97
N ALA A 78 -20.17 14.68 15.13
CA ALA A 78 -19.99 15.38 16.41
C ALA A 78 -18.67 16.15 16.49
N SER A 79 -17.57 15.56 16.00
CA SER A 79 -16.23 16.17 16.07
C SER A 79 -16.08 17.44 15.21
N VAL A 80 -16.93 17.64 14.21
CA VAL A 80 -16.87 18.77 13.27
C VAL A 80 -18.25 19.40 13.05
N ALA A 81 -19.18 19.22 13.98
CA ALA A 81 -20.55 19.71 13.87
C ALA A 81 -20.64 21.22 13.66
N LYS A 82 -19.75 21.97 14.28
CA LYS A 82 -19.70 23.43 14.11
C LYS A 82 -19.47 23.80 12.65
N GLN A 83 -18.50 23.17 12.00
CA GLN A 83 -18.21 23.44 10.58
C GLN A 83 -19.36 22.97 9.66
N ALA A 84 -19.94 21.81 9.95
CA ALA A 84 -21.10 21.32 9.20
C ALA A 84 -22.25 22.34 9.26
N ASN A 85 -22.56 22.85 10.46
CA ASN A 85 -23.61 23.83 10.65
C ASN A 85 -23.30 25.17 9.95
N THR A 86 -22.03 25.58 9.94
CA THR A 86 -21.58 26.79 9.21
C THR A 86 -21.88 26.61 7.71
N LEU A 87 -21.51 25.46 7.13
CA LEU A 87 -21.77 25.18 5.72
C LEU A 87 -23.27 25.22 5.40
N VAL A 88 -24.08 24.58 6.25
CA VAL A 88 -25.55 24.59 6.05
C VAL A 88 -26.09 26.02 6.05
N LYS A 89 -25.67 26.86 6.99
CA LYS A 89 -26.09 28.27 7.06
C LYS A 89 -25.68 29.04 5.79
N LEU A 90 -24.42 28.84 5.34
CA LEU A 90 -23.93 29.50 4.13
C LEU A 90 -24.70 29.08 2.88
N ILE A 91 -24.95 27.79 2.73
CA ILE A 91 -25.67 27.23 1.57
C ILE A 91 -27.10 27.79 1.51
N ARG A 92 -27.72 28.00 2.66
CA ARG A 92 -29.10 28.50 2.77
C ARG A 92 -29.23 30.01 2.65
N ARG A 93 -28.13 30.77 2.54
CA ARG A 93 -28.18 32.23 2.39
C ARG A 93 -28.91 32.59 1.09
N PRO A 94 -29.87 33.51 1.16
CA PRO A 94 -30.68 33.89 -0.03
C PRO A 94 -29.88 34.65 -1.09
N ASP A 95 -28.75 35.25 -0.73
CA ASP A 95 -27.90 35.95 -1.67
C ASP A 95 -26.93 35.06 -2.45
N ILE A 96 -26.85 33.77 -2.12
CA ILE A 96 -26.04 32.80 -2.87
C ILE A 96 -26.74 32.49 -4.19
N LYS A 97 -26.09 32.83 -5.31
CA LYS A 97 -26.62 32.62 -6.66
C LYS A 97 -25.94 31.46 -7.40
N MET A 98 -24.84 30.97 -6.87
CA MET A 98 -24.08 29.85 -7.43
C MET A 98 -23.22 29.23 -6.36
N VAL A 99 -23.14 27.91 -6.35
CA VAL A 99 -22.19 27.16 -5.53
C VAL A 99 -21.13 26.59 -6.46
N VAL A 100 -19.86 26.64 -6.04
CA VAL A 100 -18.77 25.95 -6.74
C VAL A 100 -18.25 24.84 -5.86
N HIS A 101 -18.40 23.62 -6.33
CA HIS A 101 -17.98 22.40 -5.67
C HIS A 101 -16.48 22.20 -5.95
N CYS A 102 -15.66 22.25 -4.91
CA CYS A 102 -14.20 22.16 -5.00
C CYS A 102 -13.63 21.00 -4.16
N GLY A 103 -14.39 19.90 -4.06
CA GLY A 103 -13.90 18.65 -3.44
C GLY A 103 -12.76 18.05 -4.25
N ASP A 104 -11.95 17.23 -3.63
CA ASP A 104 -10.87 16.55 -4.32
C ASP A 104 -11.40 15.81 -5.56
N PRO A 105 -10.59 15.64 -6.62
CA PRO A 105 -11.07 15.08 -7.89
C PRO A 105 -11.12 13.53 -7.87
N ASP A 106 -11.89 12.99 -6.94
CA ASP A 106 -12.17 11.55 -6.84
C ASP A 106 -13.63 11.32 -6.41
N ASP A 107 -14.07 10.07 -6.41
CA ASP A 107 -15.46 9.71 -6.05
C ASP A 107 -15.82 10.19 -4.65
N GLU A 108 -14.90 10.08 -3.69
CA GLU A 108 -15.15 10.50 -2.30
C GLU A 108 -15.23 12.03 -2.19
N GLY A 109 -14.35 12.74 -2.87
CA GLY A 109 -14.37 14.21 -2.91
C GLY A 109 -15.65 14.73 -3.54
N GLN A 110 -16.14 14.02 -4.57
CA GLN A 110 -17.42 14.37 -5.19
C GLN A 110 -18.58 14.15 -4.22
N LEU A 111 -18.61 12.99 -3.56
CA LEU A 111 -19.68 12.63 -2.62
C LEU A 111 -19.72 13.57 -1.42
N LEU A 112 -18.59 13.86 -0.80
CA LEU A 112 -18.60 14.56 0.50
C LEU A 112 -19.09 16.02 0.42
N VAL A 113 -18.90 16.68 -0.70
CA VAL A 113 -19.47 18.04 -0.89
C VAL A 113 -20.92 17.96 -1.35
N ASP A 114 -21.23 17.04 -2.29
CA ASP A 114 -22.61 16.88 -2.77
C ASP A 114 -23.57 16.49 -1.63
N GLU A 115 -23.14 15.63 -0.70
CA GLU A 115 -24.02 15.24 0.42
C GLU A 115 -24.32 16.43 1.35
N VAL A 116 -23.37 17.36 1.52
CA VAL A 116 -23.62 18.58 2.30
C VAL A 116 -24.63 19.48 1.58
N LEU A 117 -24.50 19.61 0.25
CA LEU A 117 -25.43 20.40 -0.56
C LEU A 117 -26.84 19.82 -0.47
N GLU A 118 -27.00 18.51 -0.57
CA GLU A 118 -28.30 17.85 -0.46
C GLU A 118 -28.85 17.99 0.97
N PHE A 119 -28.02 17.76 1.98
CA PHE A 119 -28.43 17.86 3.40
C PHE A 119 -28.92 19.27 3.71
N ALA A 120 -28.26 20.29 3.19
CA ALA A 120 -28.64 21.69 3.40
C ALA A 120 -29.88 22.11 2.58
N GLY A 121 -30.28 21.30 1.59
CA GLY A 121 -31.38 21.64 0.70
C GLY A 121 -31.00 22.73 -0.32
N ASN A 122 -29.82 22.66 -0.89
CA ASN A 122 -29.33 23.64 -1.85
C ASN A 122 -30.25 23.74 -3.08
N THR A 123 -30.58 24.97 -3.47
CA THR A 123 -31.39 25.24 -4.66
C THR A 123 -30.61 26.05 -5.71
N ALA A 124 -29.42 26.55 -5.38
CA ALA A 124 -28.60 27.32 -6.32
C ALA A 124 -27.91 26.37 -7.31
N PRO A 125 -27.65 26.84 -8.56
CA PRO A 125 -26.89 26.02 -9.51
C PRO A 125 -25.48 25.75 -8.99
N VAL A 126 -24.95 24.56 -9.30
CA VAL A 126 -23.65 24.10 -8.80
C VAL A 126 -22.69 23.89 -9.97
N LYS A 127 -21.53 24.51 -9.88
CA LYS A 127 -20.41 24.29 -10.81
C LYS A 127 -19.34 23.47 -10.11
N ARG A 128 -18.49 22.82 -10.90
CA ARG A 128 -17.42 21.94 -10.43
C ARG A 128 -16.05 22.51 -10.84
N ALA A 129 -15.17 22.71 -9.88
CA ALA A 129 -13.76 23.03 -10.11
C ALA A 129 -12.92 21.79 -9.79
N LEU A 130 -12.08 21.36 -10.71
CA LEU A 130 -11.20 20.17 -10.52
C LEU A 130 -9.78 20.66 -10.22
N ILE A 131 -9.39 20.59 -8.94
CA ILE A 131 -8.09 21.06 -8.47
C ILE A 131 -7.19 19.85 -8.26
N ASN A 132 -6.30 19.61 -9.20
CA ASN A 132 -5.39 18.46 -9.19
C ASN A 132 -4.08 18.72 -8.41
N ASP A 133 -3.67 20.00 -8.31
CA ASP A 133 -2.60 20.39 -7.41
C ASP A 133 -2.93 21.78 -6.83
N ASN A 134 -2.32 22.10 -5.70
CA ASN A 134 -2.65 23.30 -4.94
C ASN A 134 -1.72 24.49 -5.23
N THR A 135 -0.89 24.41 -6.27
CA THR A 135 -0.07 25.56 -6.66
C THR A 135 -0.96 26.69 -7.19
N ALA A 136 -0.51 27.92 -7.02
CA ALA A 136 -1.30 29.08 -7.42
C ALA A 136 -1.73 29.06 -8.90
N PRO A 137 -0.84 28.74 -9.86
CA PRO A 137 -1.27 28.64 -11.26
C PRO A 137 -2.32 27.56 -11.51
N ALA A 138 -2.18 26.37 -10.88
CA ALA A 138 -3.11 25.27 -11.07
C ALA A 138 -4.50 25.61 -10.49
N VAL A 139 -4.54 26.21 -9.31
CA VAL A 139 -5.81 26.63 -8.69
C VAL A 139 -6.47 27.70 -9.55
N LYS A 140 -5.71 28.68 -10.03
CA LYS A 140 -6.24 29.74 -10.90
C LYS A 140 -6.82 29.20 -12.20
N LYS A 141 -6.15 28.21 -12.80
CA LYS A 141 -6.65 27.52 -13.99
C LYS A 141 -7.98 26.81 -13.68
N ALA A 142 -8.04 26.09 -12.56
CA ALA A 142 -9.24 25.32 -12.17
C ALA A 142 -10.44 26.25 -11.95
N ILE A 143 -10.27 27.38 -11.27
CA ILE A 143 -11.38 28.30 -11.00
C ILE A 143 -11.87 29.03 -12.27
N ASN A 144 -11.03 29.08 -13.31
CA ASN A 144 -11.39 29.68 -14.60
C ASN A 144 -11.92 28.64 -15.61
N SER A 145 -11.98 27.36 -15.24
CA SER A 145 -12.39 26.25 -16.11
C SER A 145 -13.53 25.44 -15.50
N LEU A 146 -14.54 26.13 -14.96
CA LEU A 146 -15.66 25.49 -14.28
C LEU A 146 -16.53 24.68 -15.26
N ARG A 147 -16.98 23.51 -14.78
CA ARG A 147 -17.91 22.64 -15.49
C ARG A 147 -19.22 22.57 -14.71
N ASP A 148 -20.28 22.07 -15.32
CA ASP A 148 -21.51 21.82 -14.58
C ASP A 148 -21.32 20.64 -13.63
N ASN A 149 -21.74 20.79 -12.38
CA ASN A 149 -21.65 19.70 -11.41
C ASN A 149 -22.48 18.48 -11.83
N SER A 150 -23.53 18.69 -12.63
CA SER A 150 -24.37 17.60 -13.16
C SER A 150 -23.56 16.61 -14.04
N ASP A 151 -22.46 17.07 -14.65
CA ASP A 151 -21.57 16.17 -15.41
C ASP A 151 -20.94 15.08 -14.52
N PHE A 152 -20.94 15.32 -13.22
CA PHE A 152 -20.32 14.42 -12.22
C PHE A 152 -21.39 13.67 -11.38
N ARG A 153 -22.65 13.73 -11.80
CA ARG A 153 -23.74 13.06 -11.08
C ARG A 153 -23.54 11.55 -11.02
N GLY A 154 -23.08 10.95 -12.11
CA GLY A 154 -22.77 9.51 -12.14
C GLY A 154 -21.72 9.12 -11.10
N MET A 155 -20.69 9.93 -10.97
CA MET A 155 -19.63 9.74 -9.97
C MET A 155 -20.19 9.80 -8.54
N TYR A 156 -21.05 10.79 -8.27
CA TYR A 156 -21.76 10.91 -6.99
C TYR A 156 -22.60 9.67 -6.68
N LEU A 157 -23.42 9.23 -7.66
CA LEU A 157 -24.30 8.08 -7.47
C LEU A 157 -23.50 6.78 -7.24
N LYS A 158 -22.39 6.61 -7.95
CA LYS A 158 -21.51 5.47 -7.78
C LYS A 158 -20.93 5.43 -6.35
N ALA A 159 -20.48 6.58 -5.83
CA ALA A 159 -19.95 6.69 -4.47
C ALA A 159 -21.06 6.47 -3.43
N LEU A 160 -22.22 7.04 -3.63
CA LEU A 160 -23.38 6.88 -2.74
C LEU A 160 -23.83 5.42 -2.69
N MET A 161 -23.96 4.76 -3.84
CA MET A 161 -24.30 3.34 -3.95
C MET A 161 -23.33 2.49 -3.13
N ARG A 162 -22.02 2.74 -3.28
CA ARG A 162 -21.00 2.00 -2.53
C ARG A 162 -21.13 2.24 -1.04
N SER A 163 -21.27 3.50 -0.63
CA SER A 163 -21.40 3.88 0.79
C SER A 163 -22.63 3.26 1.43
N ALA A 164 -23.79 3.40 0.79
CA ALA A 164 -25.05 2.84 1.29
C ALA A 164 -25.00 1.31 1.32
N GLY A 165 -24.50 0.71 0.25
CA GLY A 165 -24.38 -0.75 0.15
C GLY A 165 -23.46 -1.33 1.20
N ASP A 166 -22.30 -0.72 1.42
CA ASP A 166 -21.34 -1.17 2.43
C ASP A 166 -21.92 -1.05 3.85
N ALA A 167 -22.71 0.01 4.13
CA ALA A 167 -23.38 0.16 5.43
C ALA A 167 -24.45 -0.95 5.61
N ILE A 168 -25.31 -1.16 4.62
CA ILE A 168 -26.35 -2.18 4.68
C ILE A 168 -25.73 -3.56 4.89
N PHE A 169 -24.77 -3.92 4.05
CA PHE A 169 -24.10 -5.23 4.11
C PHE A 169 -23.34 -5.39 5.43
N GLY A 170 -22.49 -4.40 5.76
CA GLY A 170 -21.62 -4.47 6.93
C GLY A 170 -22.40 -4.58 8.24
N PHE A 171 -23.36 -3.69 8.46
CA PHE A 171 -24.19 -3.75 9.67
C PHE A 171 -25.00 -5.03 9.74
N SER A 172 -25.67 -5.38 8.64
CA SER A 172 -26.57 -6.55 8.61
C SER A 172 -25.81 -7.86 8.86
N MET A 173 -24.72 -8.07 8.12
CA MET A 173 -23.97 -9.31 8.23
C MET A 173 -23.17 -9.39 9.54
N SER A 174 -22.66 -8.26 10.04
CA SER A 174 -21.97 -8.24 11.33
C SER A 174 -22.93 -8.61 12.45
N ARG A 175 -24.14 -8.03 12.44
CA ARG A 175 -25.18 -8.39 13.42
C ARG A 175 -25.57 -9.85 13.28
N CYS A 176 -25.79 -10.33 12.06
CA CYS A 176 -26.21 -11.71 11.79
C CYS A 176 -25.22 -12.71 12.40
N TYR A 177 -23.93 -12.59 12.02
CA TYR A 177 -22.93 -13.55 12.48
C TYR A 177 -22.60 -13.38 13.96
N THR A 178 -22.70 -12.17 14.51
CA THR A 178 -22.55 -11.95 15.95
C THR A 178 -23.66 -12.70 16.72
N LEU A 179 -24.92 -12.56 16.27
CA LEU A 179 -26.05 -13.21 16.92
C LEU A 179 -25.94 -14.74 16.83
N LYS A 180 -25.61 -15.27 15.64
CA LYS A 180 -25.41 -16.71 15.45
C LYS A 180 -24.28 -17.25 16.34
N ALA A 181 -23.20 -16.49 16.49
CA ALA A 181 -22.08 -16.86 17.35
C ALA A 181 -22.48 -16.83 18.83
N ARG A 182 -23.24 -15.82 19.24
CA ARG A 182 -23.72 -15.69 20.63
C ARG A 182 -24.65 -16.81 21.03
N ASP A 183 -25.46 -17.30 20.11
CA ASP A 183 -26.34 -18.49 20.34
C ASP A 183 -25.51 -19.74 20.66
N LYS A 184 -24.24 -19.78 20.22
CA LYS A 184 -23.30 -20.89 20.50
C LYS A 184 -22.35 -20.57 21.65
N GLY A 185 -22.61 -19.47 22.39
CA GLY A 185 -21.84 -19.11 23.58
C GLY A 185 -20.68 -18.13 23.36
N TYR A 186 -20.48 -17.64 22.14
CA TYR A 186 -19.44 -16.66 21.85
C TYR A 186 -19.77 -15.31 22.51
N LYS A 187 -18.79 -14.67 23.12
CA LYS A 187 -19.02 -13.43 23.89
C LYS A 187 -18.53 -12.16 23.19
N GLY A 188 -18.07 -12.26 21.95
CA GLY A 188 -17.55 -11.13 21.22
C GLY A 188 -18.52 -10.53 20.22
N THR A 189 -17.98 -9.70 19.35
CA THR A 189 -18.66 -9.13 18.20
C THR A 189 -17.89 -9.53 16.95
N ILE A 190 -18.60 -10.00 15.94
CA ILE A 190 -18.02 -10.35 14.65
C ILE A 190 -18.24 -9.16 13.71
N SER A 191 -17.19 -8.73 13.06
CA SER A 191 -17.24 -7.66 12.07
C SER A 191 -17.03 -8.25 10.69
N VAL A 192 -18.00 -8.03 9.81
CA VAL A 192 -17.97 -8.52 8.43
C VAL A 192 -18.04 -7.32 7.49
N GLY A 193 -17.20 -7.29 6.47
CA GLY A 193 -17.21 -6.22 5.48
C GLY A 193 -16.94 -6.75 4.08
N ARG A 194 -17.54 -6.10 3.09
CA ARG A 194 -17.46 -6.55 1.69
C ARG A 194 -16.03 -6.58 1.14
N VAL A 195 -15.17 -5.69 1.57
CA VAL A 195 -13.77 -5.63 1.11
C VAL A 195 -12.82 -6.17 2.18
N GLN A 196 -13.03 -5.76 3.41
CA GLN A 196 -12.19 -6.15 4.56
C GLN A 196 -12.11 -7.67 4.74
N THR A 197 -13.23 -8.36 4.67
CA THR A 197 -13.29 -9.81 4.91
C THR A 197 -12.56 -10.60 3.82
N PRO A 198 -12.73 -10.31 2.52
CA PRO A 198 -11.91 -10.95 1.49
C PRO A 198 -10.41 -10.69 1.63
N VAL A 199 -10.00 -9.51 2.08
CA VAL A 199 -8.57 -9.23 2.33
C VAL A 199 -8.04 -10.13 3.45
N LEU A 200 -8.80 -10.26 4.54
CA LEU A 200 -8.44 -11.21 5.61
C LEU A 200 -8.38 -12.64 5.07
N GLY A 201 -9.33 -13.01 4.23
CA GLY A 201 -9.36 -14.32 3.57
C GLY A 201 -8.09 -14.60 2.77
N MET A 202 -7.59 -13.62 2.03
CA MET A 202 -6.34 -13.74 1.28
C MET A 202 -5.15 -14.00 2.21
N ILE A 203 -5.08 -13.27 3.33
CA ILE A 203 -4.00 -13.42 4.31
C ILE A 203 -4.05 -14.83 4.95
N VAL A 204 -5.25 -15.29 5.31
CA VAL A 204 -5.45 -16.60 5.93
C VAL A 204 -5.07 -17.73 4.96
N ARG A 205 -5.54 -17.65 3.71
CA ARG A 205 -5.20 -18.66 2.69
C ARG A 205 -3.70 -18.72 2.44
N ARG A 206 -3.04 -17.57 2.30
CA ARG A 206 -1.59 -17.50 2.10
C ARG A 206 -0.85 -18.13 3.29
N TRP A 207 -1.30 -17.80 4.50
CA TRP A 207 -0.68 -18.36 5.71
C TRP A 207 -0.85 -19.88 5.76
N ARG A 208 -2.04 -20.39 5.45
CA ARG A 208 -2.31 -21.83 5.42
C ARG A 208 -1.48 -22.55 4.38
N ASP A 209 -1.36 -21.99 3.18
CA ASP A 209 -0.52 -22.55 2.11
C ASP A 209 0.95 -22.58 2.54
N ASN A 210 1.40 -21.54 3.22
CA ASN A 210 2.77 -21.47 3.76
C ASN A 210 2.99 -22.56 4.80
N GLN A 211 2.04 -22.74 5.74
CA GLN A 211 2.17 -23.75 6.80
C GLN A 211 2.03 -25.18 6.28
N ALA A 212 1.27 -25.39 5.23
CA ALA A 212 1.04 -26.72 4.65
C ALA A 212 2.20 -27.16 3.71
N HIS A 213 3.16 -26.31 3.46
CA HIS A 213 4.24 -26.62 2.52
C HIS A 213 5.07 -27.80 2.99
N SER A 214 5.25 -28.77 2.10
CA SER A 214 6.17 -29.89 2.30
C SER A 214 7.45 -29.62 1.53
N GLU A 215 8.59 -29.69 2.20
CA GLU A 215 9.89 -29.51 1.57
C GLU A 215 10.14 -30.62 0.54
N ALA A 216 10.47 -30.22 -0.67
CA ALA A 216 10.84 -31.11 -1.76
C ALA A 216 12.07 -30.53 -2.47
N PHE A 217 12.72 -31.38 -3.26
CA PHE A 217 13.94 -31.00 -3.96
C PHE A 217 13.68 -30.93 -5.46
N TYR A 218 14.39 -30.06 -6.12
CA TYR A 218 14.47 -30.02 -7.57
C TYR A 218 15.92 -29.74 -7.96
N TYR A 219 16.24 -29.96 -9.22
CA TYR A 219 17.62 -29.98 -9.70
C TYR A 219 17.78 -29.09 -10.91
N GLN A 220 18.91 -28.40 -10.96
CA GLN A 220 19.30 -27.57 -12.09
C GLN A 220 20.61 -28.11 -12.64
N LEU A 221 20.72 -28.15 -13.97
CA LEU A 221 21.94 -28.58 -14.64
C LEU A 221 22.56 -27.42 -15.41
N ALA A 222 23.88 -27.31 -15.32
CA ALA A 222 24.66 -26.34 -16.06
C ALA A 222 25.80 -27.03 -16.76
N GLY A 223 25.86 -26.90 -18.07
CA GLY A 223 26.94 -27.45 -18.88
C GLY A 223 28.11 -26.50 -18.95
N GLN A 224 29.33 -27.02 -18.78
CA GLN A 224 30.57 -26.27 -18.95
C GLN A 224 31.16 -26.63 -20.33
N PHE A 225 31.10 -25.66 -21.25
CA PHE A 225 31.52 -25.87 -22.64
C PHE A 225 32.82 -25.14 -22.92
N ILE A 226 33.76 -25.84 -23.54
CA ILE A 226 35.08 -25.29 -23.89
C ILE A 226 35.01 -24.72 -25.30
N SER A 227 35.38 -23.46 -25.43
CA SER A 227 35.50 -22.72 -26.70
C SER A 227 36.90 -22.07 -26.72
N GLY A 228 37.88 -22.73 -27.33
CA GLY A 228 39.24 -22.25 -27.26
C GLY A 228 39.75 -22.23 -25.84
N THR A 229 40.11 -21.03 -25.33
CA THR A 229 40.51 -20.82 -23.93
C THR A 229 39.34 -20.44 -23.01
N ASP A 230 38.16 -20.17 -23.58
CA ASP A 230 37.01 -19.77 -22.79
C ASP A 230 36.26 -21.00 -22.25
N VAL A 231 35.71 -20.86 -21.06
CA VAL A 231 34.75 -21.81 -20.51
C VAL A 231 33.38 -21.11 -20.46
N VAL A 232 32.41 -21.67 -21.18
CA VAL A 232 31.06 -21.14 -21.21
C VAL A 232 30.16 -22.02 -20.36
N CYS A 233 29.64 -21.46 -19.28
CA CYS A 233 28.72 -22.15 -18.40
C CYS A 233 27.29 -21.80 -18.83
N ALA A 234 26.55 -22.79 -19.37
CA ALA A 234 25.20 -22.58 -19.90
C ALA A 234 24.18 -23.44 -19.17
N ARG A 235 23.01 -22.88 -18.89
CA ARG A 235 21.95 -23.57 -18.15
C ARG A 235 21.17 -24.48 -19.09
N TRP A 236 20.98 -25.75 -18.65
CA TRP A 236 20.15 -26.70 -19.36
C TRP A 236 18.70 -26.24 -19.41
N GLN A 237 18.09 -26.39 -20.57
CA GLN A 237 16.66 -26.14 -20.79
C GLN A 237 15.93 -27.48 -20.68
N THR A 238 14.96 -27.55 -19.78
CA THR A 238 14.26 -28.80 -19.47
C THR A 238 13.62 -29.40 -20.71
N SER A 239 13.97 -30.63 -21.06
CA SER A 239 13.42 -31.33 -22.21
C SER A 239 12.03 -31.91 -21.91
N GLU A 240 11.26 -32.15 -22.97
CA GLU A 240 9.86 -32.62 -22.86
C GLU A 240 9.71 -33.95 -22.14
N TYR A 241 10.74 -34.79 -22.20
CA TYR A 241 10.74 -36.11 -21.59
C TYR A 241 11.38 -36.14 -20.20
N ALA A 242 11.80 -35.03 -19.67
CA ALA A 242 12.40 -34.95 -18.34
C ALA A 242 11.33 -35.14 -17.25
N PRO A 243 11.65 -35.85 -16.15
CA PRO A 243 10.72 -35.95 -15.04
C PRO A 243 10.67 -34.63 -14.25
N VAL A 244 9.58 -33.88 -14.43
CA VAL A 244 9.46 -32.52 -13.91
C VAL A 244 8.21 -32.35 -13.07
N ASP A 245 8.23 -31.31 -12.22
CA ASP A 245 7.05 -30.86 -11.46
C ASP A 245 6.18 -29.90 -12.29
N ASP A 246 5.12 -29.37 -11.69
CA ASP A 246 4.18 -28.44 -12.33
C ASP A 246 4.86 -27.16 -12.83
N LYS A 247 6.02 -26.80 -12.27
CA LYS A 247 6.82 -25.63 -12.64
C LYS A 247 7.92 -25.97 -13.65
N LYS A 248 7.88 -27.19 -14.21
CA LYS A 248 8.86 -27.70 -15.17
C LYS A 248 10.27 -27.78 -14.62
N ARG A 249 10.40 -28.02 -13.29
CA ARG A 249 11.69 -28.19 -12.63
C ARG A 249 11.99 -29.69 -12.51
N LEU A 250 13.22 -30.10 -12.84
CA LEU A 250 13.66 -31.49 -12.74
C LEU A 250 13.55 -32.00 -11.28
N THR A 251 12.85 -33.11 -11.07
CA THR A 251 12.61 -33.68 -9.74
C THR A 251 13.40 -34.95 -9.44
N ASP A 252 13.96 -35.59 -10.47
CA ASP A 252 14.67 -36.87 -10.33
C ASP A 252 16.19 -36.64 -10.41
N LYS A 253 16.85 -36.76 -9.27
CA LYS A 253 18.30 -36.56 -9.16
C LYS A 253 19.07 -37.55 -10.00
N ALA A 254 18.70 -38.85 -9.91
CA ALA A 254 19.39 -39.93 -10.61
C ALA A 254 19.30 -39.76 -12.13
N TRP A 255 18.13 -39.34 -12.61
CA TRP A 255 17.92 -39.02 -14.01
C TRP A 255 18.85 -37.89 -14.47
N GLY A 256 18.92 -36.83 -13.65
CA GLY A 256 19.80 -35.68 -13.94
C GLY A 256 21.27 -36.05 -13.93
N GLU A 257 21.70 -36.86 -12.96
CA GLU A 257 23.08 -37.36 -12.89
C GLU A 257 23.41 -38.25 -14.10
N GLY A 258 22.44 -39.09 -14.53
CA GLY A 258 22.58 -39.93 -15.71
C GLY A 258 22.76 -39.06 -17.00
N LEU A 259 21.97 -38.01 -17.13
CA LEU A 259 22.11 -37.08 -18.27
C LEU A 259 23.47 -36.39 -18.23
N ALA A 260 23.89 -35.93 -17.04
CA ALA A 260 25.19 -35.28 -16.87
C ALA A 260 26.35 -36.19 -17.31
N ARG A 261 26.31 -37.43 -16.91
CA ARG A 261 27.34 -38.44 -17.30
C ARG A 261 27.29 -38.72 -18.81
N ALA A 262 26.09 -38.78 -19.40
CA ALA A 262 25.94 -39.07 -20.82
C ALA A 262 26.47 -37.92 -21.71
N LEU A 263 26.40 -36.67 -21.24
CA LEU A 263 26.85 -35.51 -22.01
C LEU A 263 28.31 -35.15 -21.80
N ALA A 264 28.91 -35.54 -20.70
CA ALA A 264 30.29 -35.19 -20.38
C ALA A 264 31.25 -35.73 -21.45
N GLY A 265 32.12 -34.85 -21.93
CA GLY A 265 33.09 -35.18 -22.99
C GLY A 265 32.54 -35.14 -24.42
N LYS A 266 31.24 -34.96 -24.61
CA LYS A 266 30.63 -34.94 -25.93
C LYS A 266 30.89 -33.62 -26.67
N PRO A 267 30.95 -33.65 -28.01
CA PRO A 267 30.97 -32.43 -28.81
C PRO A 267 29.61 -31.74 -28.70
N ALA A 268 29.63 -30.41 -28.77
CA ALA A 268 28.44 -29.58 -28.76
C ALA A 268 28.53 -28.54 -29.87
N SER A 269 27.40 -27.99 -30.26
CA SER A 269 27.37 -26.95 -31.30
C SER A 269 26.60 -25.74 -30.82
N VAL A 270 27.06 -24.58 -31.28
CA VAL A 270 26.34 -23.32 -31.06
C VAL A 270 25.24 -23.22 -32.10
N LEU A 271 23.98 -23.38 -31.68
CA LEU A 271 22.83 -23.29 -32.58
C LEU A 271 22.53 -21.84 -32.97
N ALA A 272 22.67 -20.95 -32.00
CA ALA A 272 22.45 -19.53 -32.23
C ALA A 272 23.32 -18.74 -31.28
N ALA A 273 23.88 -17.66 -31.77
CA ALA A 273 24.62 -16.68 -30.94
C ALA A 273 24.33 -15.30 -31.51
N ALA A 274 24.05 -14.37 -30.62
CA ALA A 274 23.80 -12.99 -31.00
C ALA A 274 24.32 -12.04 -29.93
N THR A 275 24.86 -10.91 -30.37
CA THR A 275 25.26 -9.82 -29.49
C THR A 275 24.52 -8.57 -29.94
N ASP A 276 23.63 -8.09 -29.09
CA ASP A 276 22.87 -6.84 -29.29
C ASP A 276 23.60 -5.73 -28.54
N ARG A 277 23.91 -4.66 -29.24
CA ARG A 277 24.62 -3.54 -28.66
C ARG A 277 23.69 -2.35 -28.47
N GLY A 278 23.96 -1.56 -27.42
CA GLY A 278 23.30 -0.29 -27.18
C GLY A 278 21.82 -0.41 -26.79
N LYS A 279 21.46 -1.49 -26.17
CA LYS A 279 20.12 -1.61 -25.61
C LYS A 279 19.86 -0.59 -24.49
N UNK A 280 18.80 -0.02 -24.22
CA UNK A 280 18.50 0.87 -23.31
C UNK A 280 17.53 0.35 -22.41
N THR A 281 17.51 0.74 -21.34
CA THR A 281 16.41 0.63 -20.36
C THR A 281 15.97 2.02 -19.95
N ALA A 282 14.69 2.30 -20.06
CA ALA A 282 14.13 3.57 -19.63
C ALA A 282 14.02 3.60 -18.09
N ALA A 283 14.01 4.81 -17.53
CA ALA A 283 13.74 5.00 -16.10
C ALA A 283 12.34 4.47 -15.75
N PRO A 284 12.15 3.97 -14.52
CA PRO A 284 10.81 3.58 -14.07
C PRO A 284 9.89 4.80 -14.06
N LEU A 285 8.59 4.55 -14.28
CA LEU A 285 7.58 5.62 -14.29
C LEU A 285 7.52 6.33 -12.93
N PRO A 286 7.10 7.59 -12.90
CA PRO A 286 6.76 8.25 -11.64
C PRO A 286 5.68 7.47 -10.90
N PHE A 287 5.46 7.79 -9.63
CA PHE A 287 4.60 7.00 -8.75
C PHE A 287 3.12 7.33 -8.88
N ASN A 288 2.29 6.29 -8.83
CA ASN A 288 0.95 6.40 -8.28
C ASN A 288 1.03 6.07 -6.78
N LEU A 289 -0.06 6.23 -6.05
CA LEU A 289 -0.03 6.02 -4.59
C LEU A 289 0.35 4.59 -4.22
N LEU A 290 -0.23 3.60 -4.90
CA LEU A 290 0.05 2.20 -4.56
C LEU A 290 1.54 1.86 -4.71
N ARG A 291 2.12 2.20 -5.87
CA ARG A 291 3.53 1.91 -6.14
C ARG A 291 4.43 2.61 -5.13
N LEU A 292 4.06 3.82 -4.74
CA LEU A 292 4.80 4.57 -3.70
C LEU A 292 4.69 3.86 -2.35
N GLN A 293 3.48 3.44 -1.95
CA GLN A 293 3.30 2.70 -0.69
C GLN A 293 4.12 1.41 -0.67
N VAL A 294 4.13 0.66 -1.78
CA VAL A 294 4.92 -0.57 -1.91
C VAL A 294 6.42 -0.26 -1.77
N TYR A 295 6.89 0.75 -2.50
CA TYR A 295 8.31 1.15 -2.47
C TYR A 295 8.74 1.59 -1.07
N MET A 296 7.94 2.47 -0.45
CA MET A 296 8.28 2.99 0.89
C MET A 296 8.24 1.90 1.96
N ASN A 297 7.35 0.91 1.82
CA ASN A 297 7.34 -0.22 2.74
C ASN A 297 8.58 -1.10 2.57
N ARG A 298 8.94 -1.43 1.32
CA ARG A 298 10.13 -2.26 1.05
C ARG A 298 11.41 -1.59 1.52
N ARG A 299 11.61 -0.32 1.16
CA ARG A 299 12.87 0.40 1.37
C ARG A 299 13.01 1.05 2.74
N HIS A 300 11.91 1.61 3.25
CA HIS A 300 11.95 2.45 4.46
C HIS A 300 11.07 1.92 5.57
N LYS A 301 10.42 0.76 5.38
CA LYS A 301 9.57 0.10 6.38
C LYS A 301 8.39 0.97 6.84
N LEU A 302 7.95 1.90 5.99
CA LEU A 302 6.75 2.69 6.26
C LEU A 302 5.51 1.84 6.00
N THR A 303 4.49 1.98 6.85
CA THR A 303 3.20 1.35 6.56
C THR A 303 2.50 2.11 5.43
N ALA A 304 1.53 1.46 4.79
CA ALA A 304 0.72 2.10 3.76
C ALA A 304 0.02 3.35 4.31
N GLN A 305 -0.45 3.28 5.56
CA GLN A 305 -1.11 4.41 6.21
C GLN A 305 -0.13 5.57 6.44
N GLN A 306 1.09 5.26 6.91
CA GLN A 306 2.12 6.30 7.11
C GLN A 306 2.44 7.00 5.79
N THR A 307 2.60 6.26 4.70
CA THR A 307 2.88 6.84 3.38
C THR A 307 1.71 7.70 2.91
N LEU A 308 0.47 7.24 3.11
CA LEU A 308 -0.72 8.00 2.76
C LEU A 308 -0.79 9.32 3.55
N ASP A 309 -0.58 9.27 4.86
CA ASP A 309 -0.63 10.47 5.74
C ASP A 309 0.47 11.46 5.36
N ILE A 310 1.68 10.97 5.10
CA ILE A 310 2.81 11.82 4.72
C ILE A 310 2.55 12.48 3.37
N THR A 311 2.08 11.72 2.38
CA THR A 311 1.79 12.30 1.06
C THR A 311 0.65 13.30 1.14
N GLN A 312 -0.34 13.06 2.00
CA GLN A 312 -1.41 14.03 2.21
C GLN A 312 -0.83 15.35 2.75
N LYS A 313 0.05 15.27 3.74
CA LYS A 313 0.72 16.43 4.32
C LYS A 313 1.56 17.17 3.27
N LEU A 314 2.34 16.43 2.47
CA LEU A 314 3.18 17.02 1.41
C LEU A 314 2.32 17.71 0.35
N LYS A 315 1.20 17.12 -0.03
CA LYS A 315 0.24 17.71 -0.98
C LYS A 315 -0.38 18.98 -0.40
N ASP A 316 -0.82 18.95 0.85
CA ASP A 316 -1.43 20.11 1.51
C ASP A 316 -0.42 21.25 1.70
N SER A 317 0.86 20.93 1.85
CA SER A 317 1.97 21.89 1.88
C SER A 317 2.40 22.35 0.47
N LYS A 318 1.75 21.86 -0.58
CA LYS A 318 1.99 22.21 -1.99
C LYS A 318 3.33 21.73 -2.55
N TYR A 319 3.95 20.74 -1.92
CA TYR A 319 5.25 20.24 -2.37
C TYR A 319 5.10 19.17 -3.46
N ILE A 320 3.94 18.50 -3.51
CA ILE A 320 3.64 17.46 -4.50
C ILE A 320 2.23 17.65 -5.07
N THR A 321 1.95 17.00 -6.21
CA THR A 321 0.64 16.96 -6.83
C THR A 321 -0.30 16.05 -6.05
N TYR A 322 -1.52 15.84 -6.54
CA TYR A 322 -2.56 15.04 -5.87
C TYR A 322 -2.03 13.66 -5.50
N ASN A 323 -2.18 13.30 -4.24
CA ASN A 323 -1.51 12.12 -3.68
C ASN A 323 -2.28 10.81 -3.78
N ARG A 324 -3.60 10.85 -4.03
CA ARG A 324 -4.43 9.62 -4.08
C ARG A 324 -4.62 9.14 -5.53
N SER A 325 -3.62 9.38 -6.35
CA SER A 325 -3.66 9.04 -7.78
C SER A 325 -3.43 7.54 -8.03
N ASP A 326 -4.20 7.01 -8.96
CA ASP A 326 -4.04 5.65 -9.48
C ASP A 326 -3.22 5.62 -10.79
N CYS A 327 -2.73 6.77 -11.25
CA CYS A 327 -2.04 6.93 -12.54
C CYS A 327 -0.55 7.16 -12.35
N SER A 328 0.26 6.55 -13.23
CA SER A 328 1.72 6.71 -13.26
C SER A 328 2.20 7.58 -14.44
N TYR A 329 1.28 8.20 -15.17
CA TYR A 329 1.60 8.98 -16.37
C TYR A 329 1.35 10.47 -16.14
N LEU A 330 2.00 11.27 -16.98
CA LEU A 330 1.98 12.73 -16.94
C LEU A 330 1.46 13.28 -18.27
N SER A 331 0.88 14.47 -18.24
CA SER A 331 0.35 15.11 -19.44
C SER A 331 1.45 15.81 -20.25
N ASP A 332 1.12 16.11 -21.50
CA ASP A 332 2.00 16.92 -22.36
C ASP A 332 2.22 18.33 -21.78
N GLU A 333 1.21 18.88 -21.11
CA GLU A 333 1.34 20.16 -20.41
C GLU A 333 2.38 20.09 -19.29
N GLN A 334 2.36 18.99 -18.51
CA GLN A 334 3.35 18.77 -17.45
C GLN A 334 4.76 18.58 -18.04
N PHE A 335 4.88 18.07 -19.26
CA PHE A 335 6.18 18.03 -19.94
C PHE A 335 6.66 19.46 -20.26
N ASN A 336 5.76 20.32 -20.72
CA ASN A 336 6.10 21.72 -21.02
C ASN A 336 6.50 22.49 -19.75
N ASP A 337 5.96 22.13 -18.60
CA ASP A 337 6.29 22.74 -17.31
C ASP A 337 7.56 22.17 -16.68
N ALA A 338 8.06 21.03 -17.18
CA ALA A 338 9.17 20.29 -16.57
C ALA A 338 10.44 21.12 -16.39
N PRO A 339 10.87 21.99 -17.34
CA PRO A 339 12.06 22.78 -17.11
C PRO A 339 12.02 23.60 -15.82
N GLN A 340 10.86 24.14 -15.45
CA GLN A 340 10.68 24.92 -14.22
C GLN A 340 10.75 24.04 -12.98
N VAL A 341 10.12 22.86 -13.01
CA VAL A 341 10.12 21.94 -11.88
C VAL A 341 11.53 21.38 -11.65
N VAL A 342 12.20 20.96 -12.71
CA VAL A 342 13.57 20.44 -12.64
C VAL A 342 14.53 21.50 -12.10
N ALA A 343 14.43 22.74 -12.60
CA ALA A 343 15.26 23.85 -12.12
C ALA A 343 15.03 24.09 -10.62
N ALA A 344 13.78 24.05 -10.17
CA ALA A 344 13.46 24.22 -8.75
C ALA A 344 14.05 23.07 -7.91
N LEU A 345 13.92 21.83 -8.35
CA LEU A 345 14.48 20.67 -7.64
C LEU A 345 16.00 20.74 -7.53
N LYS A 346 16.68 21.30 -8.54
CA LYS A 346 18.14 21.44 -8.54
C LYS A 346 18.63 22.54 -7.60
N THR A 347 17.75 23.35 -7.03
CA THR A 347 18.11 24.27 -5.94
C THR A 347 18.35 23.52 -4.63
N LEU A 348 17.86 22.28 -4.51
CA LEU A 348 18.13 21.43 -3.34
C LEU A 348 19.54 20.83 -3.47
N ASP A 349 20.32 20.91 -2.40
CA ASP A 349 21.73 20.44 -2.40
C ASP A 349 21.85 18.99 -2.88
N VAL A 350 20.88 18.15 -2.55
CA VAL A 350 20.91 16.72 -2.90
C VAL A 350 20.83 16.50 -4.42
N PHE A 351 20.30 17.47 -5.19
CA PHE A 351 20.11 17.35 -6.64
C PHE A 351 20.92 18.38 -7.46
N ASN A 352 21.67 19.27 -6.82
CA ASN A 352 22.30 20.40 -7.53
C ASN A 352 23.31 19.97 -8.58
N GLY A 353 23.98 18.82 -8.38
CA GLY A 353 24.99 18.29 -9.32
C GLY A 353 24.43 17.36 -10.41
N LEU A 354 23.12 17.13 -10.43
CA LEU A 354 22.53 16.17 -11.36
C LEU A 354 22.48 16.72 -12.78
N THR A 355 22.97 15.96 -13.76
CA THR A 355 22.89 16.32 -15.18
C THR A 355 21.52 15.88 -15.70
N THR A 356 20.73 16.83 -16.18
CA THR A 356 19.38 16.59 -16.69
C THR A 356 19.20 17.19 -18.08
N ASP A 357 18.34 16.57 -18.88
CA ASP A 357 17.92 17.08 -20.19
C ASP A 357 16.39 17.15 -20.25
N THR A 358 15.85 18.35 -20.07
CA THR A 358 14.41 18.55 -20.08
C THR A 358 13.80 18.57 -21.49
N ALA A 359 14.64 18.49 -22.55
CA ALA A 359 14.15 18.24 -23.91
C ALA A 359 13.84 16.75 -24.12
N GLN A 360 14.39 15.87 -23.28
CA GLN A 360 14.11 14.43 -23.34
C GLN A 360 12.68 14.16 -22.85
N LYS A 361 11.82 13.69 -23.76
CA LYS A 361 10.45 13.30 -23.40
C LYS A 361 10.39 11.80 -23.19
N SER A 362 10.32 11.39 -21.93
CA SER A 362 10.22 9.96 -21.60
C SER A 362 8.81 9.43 -21.89
N ALA A 363 8.66 8.10 -21.87
CA ALA A 363 7.37 7.44 -22.07
C ALA A 363 6.37 7.76 -20.94
N ALA A 364 6.82 8.36 -19.84
CA ALA A 364 5.93 8.81 -18.77
C ALA A 364 5.00 9.96 -19.22
N PHE A 365 5.44 10.78 -20.18
CA PHE A 365 4.68 11.93 -20.66
C PHE A 365 3.80 11.52 -21.85
N ASP A 366 2.60 11.09 -21.53
CA ASP A 366 1.63 10.60 -22.53
C ASP A 366 0.21 10.94 -22.05
N SER A 367 -0.33 12.05 -22.56
CA SER A 367 -1.67 12.53 -22.18
C SER A 367 -2.78 11.50 -22.44
N LYS A 368 -2.58 10.59 -23.40
CA LYS A 368 -3.58 9.55 -23.72
C LYS A 368 -3.68 8.48 -22.62
N LYS A 369 -2.66 8.37 -21.78
CA LYS A 369 -2.60 7.40 -20.68
C LYS A 369 -2.97 8.03 -19.33
N VAL A 370 -3.15 9.34 -19.29
CA VAL A 370 -3.61 10.03 -18.09
C VAL A 370 -5.10 9.74 -17.92
N THR A 371 -5.49 9.38 -16.70
CA THR A 371 -6.88 9.12 -16.33
C THR A 371 -7.48 10.41 -15.75
N ALA A 372 -8.29 10.31 -14.71
CA ALA A 372 -8.77 11.48 -13.98
C ALA A 372 -7.62 12.21 -13.27
N HIS A 373 -6.53 11.51 -12.99
CA HIS A 373 -5.38 12.04 -12.24
C HIS A 373 -4.09 11.77 -13.02
N THR A 374 -3.03 12.51 -12.67
CA THR A 374 -1.68 12.28 -13.18
C THR A 374 -0.83 11.60 -12.08
N ALA A 375 0.38 11.19 -12.44
CA ALA A 375 1.35 10.67 -11.48
C ALA A 375 1.65 11.70 -10.38
N ILE A 376 2.09 11.21 -9.23
CA ILE A 376 2.51 12.03 -8.09
C ILE A 376 3.93 12.54 -8.37
N ILE A 377 4.07 13.85 -8.52
CA ILE A 377 5.34 14.50 -8.83
C ILE A 377 5.55 15.74 -7.94
N PRO A 378 6.78 16.22 -7.80
CA PRO A 378 7.00 17.49 -7.12
C PRO A 378 6.37 18.66 -7.88
N THR A 379 6.07 19.72 -7.16
CA THR A 379 5.68 21.02 -7.73
C THR A 379 6.91 21.94 -7.77
N THR A 380 6.75 23.17 -8.23
CA THR A 380 7.82 24.18 -8.17
C THR A 380 8.05 24.71 -6.76
N ASN A 381 7.18 24.40 -5.81
CA ASN A 381 7.30 24.84 -4.41
C ASN A 381 8.25 23.88 -3.67
N MET A 382 9.43 24.36 -3.29
CA MET A 382 10.44 23.51 -2.67
C MET A 382 10.31 23.51 -1.15
N PRO A 383 10.35 22.33 -0.51
CA PRO A 383 10.38 22.26 0.95
C PRO A 383 11.75 22.66 1.50
N ASP A 384 11.77 23.19 2.71
CA ASP A 384 12.98 23.22 3.52
C ASP A 384 13.15 21.83 4.11
N LEU A 385 14.06 21.05 3.55
CA LEU A 385 14.28 19.64 3.93
C LEU A 385 14.63 19.50 5.41
N SER A 386 15.22 20.52 6.04
CA SER A 386 15.60 20.46 7.45
C SER A 386 14.37 20.49 8.38
N ARG A 387 13.23 20.96 7.88
CA ARG A 387 11.97 21.02 8.65
C ARG A 387 11.11 19.77 8.48
N LEU A 388 11.45 18.91 7.55
CA LEU A 388 10.74 17.64 7.35
C LEU A 388 11.28 16.59 8.34
N THR A 389 10.39 15.72 8.81
CA THR A 389 10.84 14.53 9.56
C THR A 389 11.61 13.61 8.62
N ASP A 390 12.40 12.69 9.16
CA ASP A 390 13.15 11.73 8.35
C ASP A 390 12.23 10.94 7.40
N LYS A 391 11.04 10.57 7.87
CA LYS A 391 10.07 9.84 7.06
C LYS A 391 9.49 10.72 5.95
N GLU A 392 9.12 11.96 6.27
CA GLU A 392 8.61 12.92 5.28
C GLU A 392 9.67 13.21 4.21
N LYS A 393 10.91 13.40 4.65
CA LYS A 393 12.04 13.64 3.76
C LYS A 393 12.26 12.45 2.84
N ALA A 394 12.24 11.22 3.37
CA ALA A 394 12.41 10.00 2.57
C ALA A 394 11.32 9.90 1.49
N VAL A 395 10.06 10.16 1.84
CA VAL A 395 8.95 10.12 0.87
C VAL A 395 9.12 11.19 -0.21
N TYR A 396 9.39 12.44 0.20
CA TYR A 396 9.53 13.54 -0.75
C TYR A 396 10.69 13.30 -1.72
N LEU A 397 11.86 12.92 -1.19
CA LEU A 397 13.04 12.68 -2.03
C LEU A 397 12.82 11.50 -2.98
N THR A 398 12.13 10.46 -2.54
CA THR A 398 11.80 9.32 -3.41
C THR A 398 10.91 9.77 -4.59
N ILE A 399 9.88 10.56 -4.31
CA ILE A 399 9.00 11.12 -5.37
C ILE A 399 9.83 11.96 -6.35
N ALA A 400 10.69 12.82 -5.82
CA ALA A 400 11.53 13.71 -6.62
C ALA A 400 12.53 12.92 -7.48
N GLN A 401 13.15 11.88 -6.92
CA GLN A 401 14.10 11.04 -7.64
C GLN A 401 13.47 10.34 -8.85
N PHE A 402 12.28 9.77 -8.66
CA PHE A 402 11.60 9.08 -9.77
C PHE A 402 11.13 10.06 -10.85
N TYR A 403 10.77 11.28 -10.45
CA TYR A 403 10.47 12.34 -11.42
C TYR A 403 11.74 12.77 -12.18
N LEU A 404 12.82 13.07 -11.47
CA LEU A 404 14.09 13.51 -12.09
C LEU A 404 14.67 12.43 -13.01
N ALA A 405 14.46 11.16 -12.70
CA ALA A 405 14.92 10.04 -13.53
C ALA A 405 14.38 10.12 -14.97
N GLN A 406 13.26 10.81 -15.19
CA GLN A 406 12.68 10.99 -16.52
C GLN A 406 13.56 11.86 -17.43
N PHE A 407 14.46 12.64 -16.84
CA PHE A 407 15.29 13.63 -17.54
C PHE A 407 16.79 13.30 -17.50
N VAL A 408 17.14 12.12 -17.01
CA VAL A 408 18.51 11.64 -16.93
C VAL A 408 18.74 10.57 -18.02
N ALA A 409 19.99 10.37 -18.42
CA ALA A 409 20.33 9.37 -19.44
C ALA A 409 19.77 7.99 -19.10
N LYS A 410 19.32 7.27 -20.09
CA LYS A 410 18.86 5.87 -19.96
C LYS A 410 20.06 4.98 -19.59
N LYS A 411 19.79 3.92 -18.84
CA LYS A 411 20.75 2.84 -18.64
C LYS A 411 20.99 2.16 -20.00
N ARG A 412 22.26 2.02 -20.40
CA ARG A 412 22.63 1.35 -21.64
C ARG A 412 23.48 0.13 -21.33
N TYR A 413 23.28 -0.90 -22.14
CA TYR A 413 24.03 -2.15 -21.99
C TYR A 413 24.11 -2.88 -23.33
N ASP A 414 25.12 -3.70 -23.46
CA ASP A 414 25.23 -4.70 -24.51
C ASP A 414 24.79 -6.04 -23.93
N GLU A 415 24.18 -6.90 -24.71
CA GLU A 415 23.69 -8.20 -24.28
C GLU A 415 24.14 -9.28 -25.28
N SER A 416 24.79 -10.32 -24.77
CA SER A 416 25.16 -11.49 -25.57
C SER A 416 24.36 -12.68 -25.08
N ILE A 417 23.82 -13.45 -26.03
CA ILE A 417 23.00 -14.65 -25.78
C ILE A 417 23.48 -15.75 -26.70
N ALA A 418 23.56 -17.00 -26.19
CA ALA A 418 23.84 -18.15 -27.02
C ALA A 418 22.98 -19.35 -26.60
N GLU A 419 22.63 -20.14 -27.62
CA GLU A 419 21.98 -21.44 -27.46
C GLU A 419 22.94 -22.53 -27.95
N ILE A 420 23.17 -23.52 -27.09
CA ILE A 420 24.13 -24.60 -27.32
C ILE A 420 23.38 -25.91 -27.30
N LYS A 421 23.63 -26.78 -28.30
CA LYS A 421 23.09 -28.12 -28.38
C LYS A 421 24.21 -29.12 -28.07
N CYS A 422 23.96 -30.02 -27.10
CA CYS A 422 24.85 -31.13 -26.79
C CYS A 422 24.04 -32.42 -26.73
N GLY A 423 24.34 -33.36 -27.65
CA GLY A 423 23.43 -34.49 -27.86
C GLY A 423 22.08 -33.94 -28.35
N ASP A 424 21.01 -34.37 -27.68
CA ASP A 424 19.66 -33.88 -27.98
C ASP A 424 19.22 -32.77 -27.01
N GLU A 425 20.12 -32.31 -26.16
CA GLU A 425 19.80 -31.37 -25.09
C GLU A 425 20.20 -29.95 -25.44
N MET A 426 19.39 -29.00 -24.93
CA MET A 426 19.57 -27.57 -25.18
C MET A 426 20.06 -26.86 -23.92
N PHE A 427 20.99 -25.93 -24.12
CA PHE A 427 21.52 -25.07 -23.05
C PHE A 427 21.44 -23.62 -23.51
N LYS A 428 21.18 -22.71 -22.54
CA LYS A 428 21.16 -21.26 -22.81
C LYS A 428 22.12 -20.54 -21.88
N VAL A 429 22.72 -19.48 -22.41
CA VAL A 429 23.59 -18.60 -21.63
C VAL A 429 23.37 -17.16 -22.13
N SER A 430 23.41 -16.22 -21.20
CA SER A 430 23.38 -14.80 -21.54
C SER A 430 24.18 -14.00 -20.52
N ALA A 431 24.69 -12.87 -20.96
CA ALA A 431 25.33 -11.91 -20.07
C ALA A 431 25.14 -10.50 -20.60
N ARG A 432 25.12 -9.54 -19.70
CA ARG A 432 25.00 -8.13 -20.01
C ARG A 432 26.26 -7.38 -19.57
N LYS A 433 26.64 -6.38 -20.34
CA LYS A 433 27.73 -5.48 -20.01
C LYS A 433 27.18 -4.07 -20.02
N ILE A 434 27.13 -3.46 -18.84
CA ILE A 434 26.63 -2.09 -18.70
C ILE A 434 27.63 -1.15 -19.37
N THR A 435 27.17 -0.38 -20.36
CA THR A 435 27.99 0.61 -21.06
C THR A 435 27.74 2.02 -20.58
N ASP A 436 26.57 2.30 -20.02
CA ASP A 436 26.21 3.57 -19.38
C ASP A 436 25.19 3.27 -18.27
N ALA A 437 25.56 3.57 -17.06
CA ALA A 437 24.67 3.32 -15.91
C ALA A 437 23.43 4.23 -15.93
N GLY A 438 23.52 5.41 -16.55
CA GLY A 438 22.38 6.32 -16.68
C GLY A 438 21.72 6.66 -15.36
N PHE A 439 20.39 6.61 -15.32
CA PHE A 439 19.59 6.94 -14.13
C PHE A 439 19.93 6.06 -12.91
N THR A 440 20.49 4.87 -13.11
CA THR A 440 20.80 3.97 -11.98
C THR A 440 21.94 4.52 -11.10
N THR A 441 22.62 5.56 -11.53
CA THR A 441 23.66 6.21 -10.71
C THR A 441 23.10 6.85 -9.45
N PHE A 442 21.82 7.28 -9.47
CA PHE A 442 21.19 7.89 -8.30
C PHE A 442 19.88 7.20 -7.90
N LEU A 443 19.27 6.49 -8.82
CA LEU A 443 18.05 5.72 -8.55
C LEU A 443 18.43 4.24 -8.47
N ASN A 444 18.91 3.84 -7.30
CA ASN A 444 19.30 2.44 -7.08
C ASN A 444 18.06 1.62 -6.74
N ASP A 445 17.35 1.19 -7.77
CA ASP A 445 16.19 0.33 -7.61
C ASP A 445 16.68 -1.12 -7.63
N ALA A 446 17.00 -1.62 -6.44
CA ALA A 446 17.53 -2.97 -6.27
C ALA A 446 16.48 -4.07 -6.43
N GLU A 447 15.45 -3.83 -7.27
CA GLU A 447 14.55 -4.92 -7.70
C GLU A 447 15.23 -5.80 -8.77
N GLU A 448 16.34 -5.33 -9.32
CA GLU A 448 17.21 -6.16 -10.13
C GLU A 448 18.28 -6.80 -9.25
N ASP A 449 17.86 -7.60 -8.27
CA ASP A 449 18.70 -8.69 -7.85
C ASP A 449 18.67 -9.71 -8.99
N ASP A 450 19.44 -9.44 -10.02
CA ASP A 450 20.00 -10.53 -10.80
C ASP A 450 20.73 -11.36 -9.75
N GLU A 451 20.13 -12.48 -9.33
CA GLU A 451 20.85 -13.50 -8.58
C GLU A 451 22.14 -13.69 -9.38
N GLU A 452 23.25 -13.18 -8.88
CA GLU A 452 24.53 -13.47 -9.47
C GLU A 452 24.64 -14.98 -9.48
N ASP A 453 24.42 -15.57 -10.63
CA ASP A 453 24.57 -17.00 -10.81
C ASP A 453 26.06 -17.27 -10.53
N GLU A 454 26.35 -18.06 -9.51
CA GLU A 454 27.71 -18.43 -9.12
C GLU A 454 28.51 -18.99 -10.32
N ASN A 455 27.79 -19.33 -11.40
CA ASN A 455 28.35 -19.88 -12.63
C ASN A 455 28.24 -18.88 -13.81
N SER A 456 28.25 -17.57 -13.54
CA SER A 456 28.06 -16.58 -14.61
C SER A 456 29.26 -16.59 -15.60
N THR A 457 28.95 -16.75 -16.88
CA THR A 457 29.92 -16.62 -17.95
C THR A 457 30.04 -15.14 -18.33
N SER A 458 31.28 -14.69 -18.58
CA SER A 458 31.50 -13.29 -18.94
C SER A 458 30.83 -12.95 -20.28
N PHE A 459 30.42 -11.68 -20.39
CA PHE A 459 29.86 -11.15 -21.64
C PHE A 459 30.85 -11.40 -22.81
N GLU A 460 32.12 -11.18 -22.58
CA GLU A 460 33.14 -11.30 -23.61
C GLU A 460 33.24 -12.74 -24.14
N ALA A 461 33.20 -13.74 -23.24
CA ALA A 461 33.26 -15.14 -23.66
C ALA A 461 32.06 -15.52 -24.52
N ILE A 462 30.84 -15.07 -24.17
CA ILE A 462 29.65 -15.36 -24.95
C ILE A 462 29.70 -14.62 -26.29
N SER A 463 30.16 -13.37 -26.29
CA SER A 463 30.23 -12.55 -27.51
C SER A 463 31.21 -13.10 -28.57
N ARG A 464 32.15 -13.93 -28.15
CA ARG A 464 33.08 -14.58 -29.08
C ARG A 464 32.49 -15.82 -29.75
N LEU A 465 31.39 -16.36 -29.22
CA LEU A 465 30.74 -17.52 -29.82
C LEU A 465 30.11 -17.17 -31.17
N GLN A 466 30.22 -18.06 -32.12
CA GLN A 466 29.63 -17.92 -33.47
C GLN A 466 28.68 -19.08 -33.73
N THR A 467 27.57 -18.79 -34.38
CA THR A 467 26.61 -19.81 -34.79
C THR A 467 27.30 -20.85 -35.66
N GLY A 468 27.10 -22.12 -35.37
CA GLY A 468 27.73 -23.25 -36.07
C GLY A 468 29.05 -23.68 -35.44
N ALA A 469 29.60 -22.93 -34.48
CA ALA A 469 30.87 -23.32 -33.86
C ALA A 469 30.73 -24.64 -33.09
N THR A 470 31.80 -25.42 -33.05
CA THR A 470 31.87 -26.67 -32.31
C THR A 470 32.55 -26.41 -30.96
N LEU A 471 31.92 -26.88 -29.90
CA LEU A 471 32.43 -26.82 -28.51
C LEU A 471 32.61 -28.24 -27.99
N THR A 472 33.31 -28.35 -26.86
CA THR A 472 33.37 -29.62 -26.11
C THR A 472 32.68 -29.45 -24.77
N CYS A 473 31.76 -30.33 -24.45
CA CYS A 473 31.13 -30.35 -23.13
C CYS A 473 32.13 -30.97 -22.15
N ARG A 474 32.76 -30.15 -21.33
CA ARG A 474 33.72 -30.67 -20.33
C ARG A 474 33.00 -31.49 -19.27
N GLU A 475 31.93 -30.93 -18.75
CA GLU A 475 31.11 -31.61 -17.73
C GLU A 475 29.74 -30.90 -17.66
N VAL A 476 28.79 -31.56 -17.05
CA VAL A 476 27.50 -31.00 -16.65
C VAL A 476 27.42 -31.09 -15.13
N VAL A 477 27.25 -29.94 -14.48
CA VAL A 477 27.17 -29.85 -13.02
C VAL A 477 25.69 -29.82 -12.64
N ILE A 478 25.32 -30.70 -11.70
CA ILE A 478 23.98 -30.74 -11.14
C ILE A 478 23.98 -30.05 -9.78
N SER A 479 23.05 -29.14 -9.56
CA SER A 479 22.87 -28.49 -8.27
C SER A 479 21.48 -28.78 -7.72
N GLU A 480 21.45 -29.06 -6.42
CA GLU A 480 20.23 -29.39 -5.68
C GLU A 480 19.64 -28.12 -5.08
N LYS A 481 18.36 -27.90 -5.32
CA LYS A 481 17.63 -26.76 -4.77
C LYS A 481 16.43 -27.28 -3.98
N LYS A 482 16.06 -26.56 -2.93
CA LYS A 482 14.87 -26.88 -2.13
C LYS A 482 13.69 -26.03 -2.57
N THR A 483 12.50 -26.63 -2.63
CA THR A 483 11.29 -25.86 -2.79
C THR A 483 11.08 -24.98 -1.56
N LYS A 484 10.59 -23.79 -1.76
CA LYS A 484 10.30 -22.85 -0.66
C LYS A 484 8.78 -22.66 -0.58
N PRO A 485 8.23 -22.49 0.62
CA PRO A 485 6.81 -22.18 0.76
C PRO A 485 6.53 -20.83 0.11
N LEU A 486 5.29 -20.61 -0.34
CA LEU A 486 4.85 -19.28 -0.76
C LEU A 486 5.13 -18.32 0.41
N PRO A 487 5.82 -17.20 0.17
CA PRO A 487 6.14 -16.29 1.27
C PRO A 487 4.88 -15.67 1.86
N LEU A 488 4.86 -15.48 3.17
CA LEU A 488 3.79 -14.76 3.85
C LEU A 488 3.69 -13.35 3.29
N PHE A 489 2.49 -12.80 3.26
CA PHE A 489 2.32 -11.42 2.81
C PHE A 489 3.05 -10.45 3.75
N THR A 490 3.78 -9.53 3.15
CA THR A 490 4.19 -8.28 3.79
C THR A 490 3.16 -7.21 3.40
N GLU A 491 3.24 -6.04 4.01
CA GLU A 491 2.37 -4.94 3.60
C GLU A 491 2.56 -4.62 2.11
N ALA A 492 3.81 -4.57 1.65
CA ALA A 492 4.12 -4.32 0.24
C ALA A 492 3.53 -5.38 -0.69
N THR A 493 3.73 -6.67 -0.38
CA THR A 493 3.23 -7.74 -1.25
C THR A 493 1.70 -7.87 -1.20
N LEU A 494 1.09 -7.59 -0.05
CA LEU A 494 -0.38 -7.55 0.03
C LEU A 494 -0.94 -6.41 -0.80
N LEU A 495 -0.39 -5.20 -0.69
CA LEU A 495 -0.82 -4.06 -1.51
C LEU A 495 -0.69 -4.37 -3.00
N ALA A 496 0.41 -4.98 -3.41
CA ALA A 496 0.61 -5.39 -4.80
C ALA A 496 -0.43 -6.44 -5.25
N ALA A 497 -0.81 -7.35 -4.34
CA ALA A 497 -1.85 -8.34 -4.62
C ALA A 497 -3.24 -7.70 -4.71
N LEU A 498 -3.52 -6.66 -3.93
CA LEU A 498 -4.84 -6.02 -3.89
C LEU A 498 -5.23 -5.37 -5.22
N VAL A 499 -4.28 -4.98 -6.07
CA VAL A 499 -4.58 -4.43 -7.41
C VAL A 499 -4.80 -5.53 -8.45
N ARG A 500 -4.56 -6.78 -8.11
CA ARG A 500 -4.68 -7.91 -9.05
C ARG A 500 -5.30 -9.14 -8.37
N VAL A 501 -6.30 -8.91 -7.54
CA VAL A 501 -6.98 -9.97 -6.78
C VAL A 501 -7.55 -11.05 -7.72
N ALA A 502 -7.91 -10.66 -8.95
CA ALA A 502 -8.36 -11.60 -9.97
C ALA A 502 -7.40 -12.78 -10.20
N ASP A 503 -6.09 -12.57 -9.99
CA ASP A 503 -5.10 -13.64 -10.14
C ASP A 503 -5.20 -14.71 -9.04
N PHE A 504 -5.87 -14.39 -7.93
CA PHE A 504 -6.05 -15.28 -6.78
C PHE A 504 -7.43 -15.92 -6.76
N VAL A 505 -8.29 -15.62 -7.73
CA VAL A 505 -9.66 -16.13 -7.80
C VAL A 505 -9.71 -17.34 -8.72
N ALA A 506 -10.31 -18.43 -8.23
CA ALA A 506 -10.46 -19.66 -9.01
C ALA A 506 -11.62 -19.57 -10.01
N ASP A 507 -12.73 -18.90 -9.62
CA ASP A 507 -13.93 -18.81 -10.47
C ASP A 507 -13.65 -17.96 -11.72
N PRO A 508 -13.75 -18.54 -12.95
CA PRO A 508 -13.46 -17.79 -14.17
C PRO A 508 -14.40 -16.59 -14.41
N ARG A 509 -15.66 -16.70 -13.98
CA ARG A 509 -16.64 -15.61 -14.14
C ARG A 509 -16.24 -14.42 -13.29
N ILE A 510 -15.97 -14.66 -12.00
CA ILE A 510 -15.55 -13.62 -11.05
C ILE A 510 -14.23 -13.00 -11.50
N LYS A 511 -13.28 -13.84 -11.94
CA LYS A 511 -11.98 -13.37 -12.46
C LYS A 511 -12.18 -12.43 -13.66
N LYS A 512 -13.07 -12.80 -14.58
CA LYS A 512 -13.38 -11.97 -15.74
C LYS A 512 -14.00 -10.63 -15.34
N LEU A 513 -14.98 -10.64 -14.43
CA LEU A 513 -15.64 -9.42 -13.96
C LEU A 513 -14.67 -8.46 -13.30
N LEU A 514 -13.77 -8.99 -12.46
CA LEU A 514 -12.75 -8.16 -11.80
C LEU A 514 -11.81 -7.51 -12.82
N LYS A 515 -11.39 -8.25 -13.83
CA LYS A 515 -10.52 -7.72 -14.88
C LYS A 515 -11.23 -6.69 -15.76
N GLU A 516 -12.50 -6.94 -16.09
CA GLU A 516 -13.31 -6.02 -16.88
C GLU A 516 -13.50 -4.68 -16.16
N LYS A 517 -13.67 -4.71 -14.84
CA LYS A 517 -13.77 -3.51 -14.00
C LYS A 517 -12.57 -2.56 -14.21
N ASP A 518 -11.40 -3.11 -14.42
CA ASP A 518 -10.15 -2.35 -14.47
C ASP A 518 -9.55 -2.29 -15.89
N LYS A 519 -10.32 -2.65 -16.91
CA LYS A 519 -9.81 -2.74 -18.31
C LYS A 519 -9.19 -1.44 -18.83
N ASP A 520 -9.70 -0.31 -18.35
CA ASP A 520 -9.24 1.01 -18.78
C ASP A 520 -8.14 1.58 -17.86
N LYS A 521 -7.73 0.82 -16.85
CA LYS A 521 -6.68 1.22 -15.90
C LYS A 521 -5.41 0.42 -16.19
N LYS A 522 -4.29 1.11 -16.24
CA LYS A 522 -3.01 0.45 -16.58
C LYS A 522 -2.35 -0.24 -15.38
N ASP A 523 -2.59 0.28 -14.19
CA ASP A 523 -1.91 -0.19 -12.99
C ASP A 523 -2.80 -1.04 -12.07
N GLU A 524 -4.05 -1.32 -12.50
CA GLU A 524 -4.97 -2.20 -11.78
C GLU A 524 -5.51 -3.28 -12.72
N HIS A 525 -5.56 -4.51 -12.24
CA HIS A 525 -5.87 -5.68 -13.05
C HIS A 525 -6.83 -6.63 -12.32
N GLY A 526 -7.99 -6.10 -11.96
CA GLY A 526 -8.98 -6.84 -11.19
C GLY A 526 -8.72 -6.79 -9.71
N GLY A 527 -8.49 -5.59 -9.21
CA GLY A 527 -8.21 -5.35 -7.80
C GLY A 527 -9.45 -5.12 -6.93
N ILE A 528 -9.23 -5.02 -5.63
CA ILE A 528 -10.25 -4.61 -4.65
C ILE A 528 -9.74 -3.44 -3.81
N GLY A 529 -10.69 -2.69 -3.25
CA GLY A 529 -10.37 -1.43 -2.57
C GLY A 529 -10.00 -0.34 -3.57
N THR A 530 -9.70 0.83 -3.05
CA THR A 530 -9.26 1.99 -3.84
C THR A 530 -7.92 2.48 -3.29
N PRO A 531 -7.17 3.30 -4.03
CA PRO A 531 -5.93 3.86 -3.48
C PRO A 531 -6.12 4.51 -2.11
N ALA A 532 -7.24 5.21 -1.90
CA ALA A 532 -7.50 5.91 -0.64
C ALA A 532 -7.88 4.97 0.51
N THR A 533 -8.41 3.77 0.24
CA THR A 533 -9.01 2.91 1.28
C THR A 533 -8.15 1.70 1.67
N ARG A 534 -7.21 1.27 0.83
CA ARG A 534 -6.43 0.05 1.09
C ARG A 534 -5.64 0.11 2.40
N ALA A 535 -5.01 1.24 2.66
CA ALA A 535 -4.26 1.43 3.92
C ALA A 535 -5.18 1.28 5.13
N ALA A 536 -6.35 1.91 5.09
CA ALA A 536 -7.32 1.85 6.19
C ALA A 536 -7.83 0.43 6.44
N ILE A 537 -8.05 -0.35 5.38
CA ILE A 537 -8.47 -1.75 5.50
C ILE A 537 -7.42 -2.56 6.28
N ILE A 538 -6.15 -2.40 5.92
CA ILE A 538 -5.06 -3.12 6.59
C ILE A 538 -4.99 -2.71 8.06
N GLU A 539 -5.07 -1.41 8.35
CA GLU A 539 -5.04 -0.92 9.74
C GLU A 539 -6.24 -1.42 10.55
N THR A 540 -7.42 -1.51 9.93
CA THR A 540 -8.62 -2.04 10.57
C THR A 540 -8.44 -3.52 10.96
N LEU A 541 -7.87 -4.33 10.07
CA LEU A 541 -7.60 -5.74 10.38
C LEU A 541 -6.64 -5.89 11.56
N LYS A 542 -5.61 -5.04 11.65
CA LYS A 542 -4.69 -5.00 12.78
C LYS A 542 -5.40 -4.58 14.07
N THR A 543 -6.18 -3.50 14.00
CA THR A 543 -6.88 -2.90 15.15
C THR A 543 -7.92 -3.85 15.74
N ARG A 544 -8.60 -4.61 14.89
CA ARG A 544 -9.57 -5.62 15.31
C ARG A 544 -8.93 -6.94 15.75
N ASP A 545 -7.62 -7.00 15.74
CA ASP A 545 -6.85 -8.16 16.17
C ASP A 545 -7.12 -9.42 15.34
N TYR A 546 -7.39 -9.25 14.05
CA TYR A 546 -7.52 -10.36 13.11
C TYR A 546 -6.18 -10.76 12.50
N ILE A 547 -5.23 -9.84 12.47
CA ILE A 547 -3.86 -10.10 12.00
C ILE A 547 -2.85 -9.42 12.94
N THR A 548 -1.63 -9.97 12.96
CA THR A 548 -0.46 -9.35 13.60
C THR A 548 0.66 -9.24 12.58
N VAL A 549 1.65 -8.42 12.90
CA VAL A 549 2.84 -8.24 12.06
C VAL A 549 4.05 -8.79 12.82
N GLU A 550 4.69 -9.82 12.28
CA GLU A 550 5.91 -10.39 12.85
C GLU A 550 7.02 -10.32 11.78
N LYS A 551 8.09 -9.60 12.10
CA LYS A 551 9.22 -9.39 11.18
C LYS A 551 8.74 -8.87 9.82
N GLY A 552 7.74 -7.96 9.82
CA GLY A 552 7.18 -7.37 8.61
C GLY A 552 6.18 -8.24 7.86
N LYS A 553 5.88 -9.44 8.37
CA LYS A 553 4.97 -10.38 7.71
C LYS A 553 3.64 -10.45 8.43
N PHE A 554 2.55 -10.54 7.67
CA PHE A 554 1.19 -10.65 8.22
C PHE A 554 0.91 -12.10 8.61
N ILE A 555 0.51 -12.26 9.86
CA ILE A 555 0.13 -13.57 10.43
C ILE A 555 -1.29 -13.45 10.96
N PRO A 556 -2.22 -14.31 10.54
CA PRO A 556 -3.57 -14.27 11.12
C PRO A 556 -3.52 -14.64 12.59
N THR A 557 -4.36 -14.01 13.38
CA THR A 557 -4.59 -14.39 14.77
C THR A 557 -5.55 -15.59 14.81
N ALA A 558 -5.68 -16.21 15.99
CA ALA A 558 -6.71 -17.23 16.17
C ALA A 558 -8.10 -16.68 15.87
N ALA A 559 -8.38 -15.41 16.22
CA ALA A 559 -9.64 -14.77 15.88
C ALA A 559 -9.82 -14.61 14.37
N GLY A 560 -8.76 -14.24 13.65
CA GLY A 560 -8.80 -14.13 12.19
C GLY A 560 -9.06 -15.47 11.51
N LEU A 561 -8.42 -16.52 11.97
CA LEU A 561 -8.62 -17.89 11.46
C LEU A 561 -10.06 -18.35 11.72
N ALA A 562 -10.54 -18.18 12.95
CA ALA A 562 -11.89 -18.59 13.33
C ALA A 562 -12.97 -17.82 12.53
N LEU A 563 -12.75 -16.55 12.30
CA LEU A 563 -13.68 -15.72 11.52
C LEU A 563 -13.79 -16.23 10.07
N ILE A 564 -12.67 -16.47 9.42
CA ILE A 564 -12.69 -16.95 8.02
C ILE A 564 -13.31 -18.34 7.94
N ASP A 565 -13.05 -19.21 8.90
CA ASP A 565 -13.66 -20.54 8.94
C ASP A 565 -15.17 -20.47 9.19
N ALA A 566 -15.63 -19.46 9.94
CA ALA A 566 -17.05 -19.31 10.28
C ALA A 566 -17.88 -18.73 9.13
N LEU A 567 -17.26 -18.02 8.20
CA LEU A 567 -17.97 -17.29 7.14
C LEU A 567 -18.03 -18.11 5.84
N PRO A 568 -19.10 -17.95 5.05
CA PRO A 568 -19.18 -18.63 3.75
C PRO A 568 -18.19 -18.06 2.73
N ASP A 569 -17.84 -18.86 1.73
CA ASP A 569 -16.90 -18.45 0.67
C ASP A 569 -17.36 -17.18 -0.05
N SER A 570 -18.68 -17.00 -0.24
CA SER A 570 -19.21 -15.79 -0.88
C SER A 570 -18.84 -14.49 -0.14
N VAL A 571 -18.52 -14.59 1.15
CA VAL A 571 -18.13 -13.46 1.99
C VAL A 571 -16.59 -13.36 2.12
N THR A 572 -15.89 -14.51 2.12
CA THR A 572 -14.43 -14.54 2.28
C THR A 572 -13.67 -14.41 0.95
N GLN A 573 -14.37 -14.42 -0.18
CA GLN A 573 -13.82 -14.22 -1.52
C GLN A 573 -14.28 -12.85 -2.06
N PRO A 574 -13.66 -12.29 -3.10
CA PRO A 574 -14.00 -10.96 -3.60
C PRO A 574 -15.17 -10.92 -4.57
N ASP A 575 -16.08 -11.90 -4.50
CA ASP A 575 -17.18 -12.07 -5.43
C ASP A 575 -18.11 -10.84 -5.47
N MET A 576 -18.46 -10.31 -4.30
CA MET A 576 -19.34 -9.13 -4.21
C MET A 576 -18.70 -7.91 -4.84
N THR A 577 -17.40 -7.73 -4.64
CA THR A 577 -16.67 -6.59 -5.26
C THR A 577 -16.73 -6.69 -6.78
N ALA A 578 -16.57 -7.88 -7.33
CA ALA A 578 -16.64 -8.10 -8.78
C ALA A 578 -18.03 -7.75 -9.33
N VAL A 579 -19.07 -8.27 -8.70
CA VAL A 579 -20.46 -8.06 -9.13
C VAL A 579 -20.87 -6.59 -8.92
N TRP A 580 -20.49 -6.00 -7.79
CA TRP A 580 -20.80 -4.59 -7.52
C TRP A 580 -20.12 -3.64 -8.51
N ALA A 581 -18.90 -3.96 -8.96
CA ALA A 581 -18.20 -3.13 -9.94
C ALA A 581 -19.01 -3.01 -11.24
N GLU A 582 -19.58 -4.12 -11.69
CA GLU A 582 -20.48 -4.14 -12.86
C GLU A 582 -21.72 -3.27 -12.62
N LYS A 583 -22.32 -3.39 -11.45
CA LYS A 583 -23.52 -2.62 -11.08
C LYS A 583 -23.19 -1.13 -10.89
N GLN A 584 -22.04 -0.80 -10.32
CA GLN A 584 -21.58 0.59 -10.17
C GLN A 584 -21.41 1.27 -11.54
N ALA A 585 -20.85 0.55 -12.51
CA ALA A 585 -20.74 1.08 -13.87
C ALA A 585 -22.12 1.37 -14.47
N ALA A 586 -23.08 0.47 -14.25
CA ALA A 586 -24.46 0.66 -14.74
C ALA A 586 -25.15 1.85 -14.05
N VAL A 587 -24.91 2.06 -12.75
CA VAL A 587 -25.46 3.20 -12.02
C VAL A 587 -24.82 4.50 -12.50
N GLU A 588 -23.50 4.50 -12.71
CA GLU A 588 -22.76 5.69 -13.18
C GLU A 588 -23.26 6.17 -14.55
N THR A 589 -23.60 5.23 -15.45
CA THR A 589 -24.08 5.55 -16.79
C THR A 589 -25.61 5.76 -16.86
N GLY A 590 -26.33 5.48 -15.77
CA GLY A 590 -27.78 5.59 -15.72
C GLY A 590 -28.55 4.38 -16.26
N GLU A 591 -27.84 3.30 -16.59
CA GLU A 591 -28.46 2.05 -17.05
C GLU A 591 -29.20 1.32 -15.93
N MET A 592 -28.83 1.60 -14.68
CA MET A 592 -29.45 1.04 -13.48
C MET A 592 -29.68 2.16 -12.49
N THR A 593 -30.82 2.15 -11.77
CA THR A 593 -31.03 3.07 -10.66
C THR A 593 -30.39 2.53 -9.39
N ILE A 594 -30.03 3.44 -8.50
CA ILE A 594 -29.47 3.05 -7.19
C ILE A 594 -30.51 2.24 -6.38
N GLU A 595 -31.79 2.57 -6.51
CA GLU A 595 -32.89 1.88 -5.83
C GLU A 595 -32.95 0.39 -6.25
N ARG A 596 -32.78 0.13 -7.55
CA ARG A 596 -32.78 -1.25 -8.05
C ARG A 596 -31.59 -2.04 -7.49
N PHE A 597 -30.43 -1.40 -7.40
CA PHE A 597 -29.25 -2.02 -6.77
C PHE A 597 -29.52 -2.35 -5.29
N ILE A 598 -30.08 -1.39 -4.55
CA ILE A 598 -30.36 -1.54 -3.12
C ILE A 598 -31.39 -2.65 -2.87
N ASP A 599 -32.46 -2.73 -3.69
CA ASP A 599 -33.45 -3.81 -3.57
C ASP A 599 -32.82 -5.19 -3.81
N GLY A 600 -31.93 -5.28 -4.80
CA GLY A 600 -31.18 -6.51 -5.05
C GLY A 600 -30.27 -6.89 -3.87
N LEU A 601 -29.65 -5.89 -3.25
CA LEU A 601 -28.80 -6.11 -2.07
C LEU A 601 -29.63 -6.60 -0.88
N TYR A 602 -30.79 -6.00 -0.64
CA TYR A 602 -31.70 -6.48 0.43
C TYR A 602 -32.05 -7.95 0.23
N ALA A 603 -32.39 -8.33 -1.00
CA ALA A 603 -32.74 -9.73 -1.31
C ALA A 603 -31.51 -10.65 -1.07
N GLU A 604 -30.34 -10.24 -1.47
CA GLU A 604 -29.11 -11.03 -1.26
C GLU A 604 -28.78 -11.17 0.22
N VAL A 605 -28.84 -10.08 0.99
CA VAL A 605 -28.59 -10.13 2.43
C VAL A 605 -29.61 -11.05 3.11
N SER A 606 -30.88 -11.00 2.71
CA SER A 606 -31.92 -11.91 3.25
C SER A 606 -31.53 -13.38 3.04
N ARG A 607 -31.09 -13.74 1.83
CA ARG A 607 -30.63 -15.10 1.54
C ARG A 607 -29.41 -15.49 2.39
N LEU A 608 -28.45 -14.58 2.56
CA LEU A 608 -27.25 -14.83 3.38
C LEU A 608 -27.63 -15.02 4.86
N VAL A 609 -28.56 -14.24 5.37
CA VAL A 609 -29.06 -14.36 6.77
C VAL A 609 -29.74 -15.71 6.98
N GLU A 610 -30.61 -16.14 6.03
CA GLU A 610 -31.29 -17.42 6.11
C GLU A 610 -30.33 -18.60 6.15
N SER A 611 -29.27 -18.55 5.36
CA SER A 611 -28.28 -19.64 5.23
C SER A 611 -27.11 -19.52 6.22
N ALA A 612 -27.03 -18.43 7.01
CA ALA A 612 -25.90 -18.19 7.89
C ALA A 612 -25.76 -19.26 8.97
N ASP A 613 -24.57 -19.79 9.10
CA ASP A 613 -24.21 -20.69 10.18
C ASP A 613 -22.76 -20.41 10.58
N ILE A 614 -22.42 -20.71 11.83
CA ILE A 614 -21.10 -20.45 12.38
C ILE A 614 -20.65 -21.67 13.16
N ALA A 615 -19.50 -22.21 12.78
CA ALA A 615 -18.87 -23.34 13.48
C ALA A 615 -17.92 -22.84 14.57
N ILE A 616 -18.37 -21.90 15.41
CA ILE A 616 -17.62 -21.41 16.56
C ILE A 616 -18.04 -22.19 17.79
N SER A 617 -17.10 -22.86 18.44
CA SER A 617 -17.41 -23.59 19.68
C SER A 617 -17.52 -22.61 20.86
N ALA A 618 -18.34 -22.95 21.83
CA ALA A 618 -18.51 -22.17 23.06
C ALA A 618 -17.20 -22.04 23.87
N THR A 619 -16.24 -22.93 23.60
CA THR A 619 -14.94 -22.92 24.24
C THR A 619 -13.95 -21.97 23.55
N GLU A 620 -14.25 -21.52 22.34
CA GLU A 620 -13.44 -20.50 21.67
C GLU A 620 -13.74 -19.13 22.25
N LYS A 621 -13.32 -18.96 23.48
CA LYS A 621 -13.30 -17.64 24.09
C LYS A 621 -12.34 -16.79 23.28
N HIS A 622 -12.76 -15.58 23.05
CA HIS A 622 -12.01 -14.45 22.50
C HIS A 622 -10.59 -14.74 22.01
N PRO A 623 -10.18 -14.05 20.96
CA PRO A 623 -8.98 -14.42 20.23
C PRO A 623 -7.98 -15.01 21.17
N VAL A 624 -7.77 -16.30 20.97
CA VAL A 624 -6.70 -16.98 21.67
C VAL A 624 -5.55 -16.01 21.50
N LYS A 625 -5.18 -15.40 22.59
CA LYS A 625 -3.95 -14.67 22.62
C LYS A 625 -2.98 -15.54 21.86
N THR A 626 -2.55 -15.09 20.72
CA THR A 626 -1.41 -15.61 19.96
C THR A 626 -0.49 -16.33 20.90
N ALA A 627 0.01 -17.45 20.50
CA ALA A 627 0.94 -18.26 21.26
C ALA A 627 1.74 -17.34 22.18
N LEU A 628 1.42 -17.41 23.45
CA LEU A 628 1.90 -16.50 24.48
C LEU A 628 3.36 -16.18 24.16
N ASN A 629 3.65 -14.94 23.83
CA ASN A 629 4.99 -14.54 23.46
C ASN A 629 5.85 -14.72 24.72
N ARG A 630 6.47 -15.89 24.84
CA ARG A 630 7.29 -16.24 25.98
C ARG A 630 8.67 -15.66 25.78
N LEU A 631 9.09 -14.86 26.73
CA LEU A 631 10.44 -14.30 26.68
C LEU A 631 11.49 -15.39 26.89
N ALA A 632 12.67 -15.19 26.30
CA ALA A 632 13.79 -16.11 26.49
C ALA A 632 14.33 -16.08 27.93
N VAL A 633 14.11 -14.98 28.63
CA VAL A 633 14.54 -14.80 30.03
C VAL A 633 13.47 -15.32 31.00
N LYS A 634 13.92 -15.81 32.13
CA LYS A 634 13.04 -16.31 33.20
C LYS A 634 12.73 -15.21 34.22
N CYS A 635 11.68 -15.43 35.00
CA CYS A 635 11.26 -14.50 36.03
C CYS A 635 12.37 -14.31 37.08
N PRO A 636 12.79 -13.08 37.36
CA PRO A 636 13.86 -12.84 38.34
C PRO A 636 13.42 -13.11 39.79
N SER A 637 12.11 -13.23 40.04
CA SER A 637 11.55 -13.50 41.34
C SER A 637 11.43 -15.00 41.63
N CYS A 638 10.96 -15.81 40.66
CA CYS A 638 10.62 -17.22 40.96
C CYS A 638 11.13 -18.21 39.89
N GLY A 639 11.80 -17.74 38.84
CA GLY A 639 12.34 -18.61 37.78
C GLY A 639 11.34 -19.14 36.78
N SER A 640 10.05 -18.84 36.93
CA SER A 640 9.02 -19.30 35.99
C SER A 640 9.06 -18.53 34.68
N GLU A 641 8.29 -19.00 33.71
CA GLU A 641 8.21 -18.37 32.39
C GLU A 641 7.55 -16.99 32.45
N LEU A 642 8.00 -16.12 31.59
CA LEU A 642 7.45 -14.77 31.41
C LEU A 642 6.70 -14.68 30.09
N VAL A 643 5.52 -14.09 30.15
CA VAL A 643 4.63 -13.93 29.00
C VAL A 643 4.46 -12.47 28.70
N MET A 644 4.72 -12.10 27.44
CA MET A 644 4.55 -10.73 26.98
C MET A 644 3.20 -10.55 26.28
N THR A 645 2.44 -9.56 26.73
CA THR A 645 1.21 -9.10 26.08
C THR A 645 1.49 -7.75 25.41
N PRO A 646 0.56 -7.18 24.67
CA PRO A 646 0.77 -5.82 24.13
C PRO A 646 1.04 -4.73 25.17
N LYS A 647 0.61 -4.93 26.42
CA LYS A 647 0.72 -3.92 27.50
C LYS A 647 1.69 -4.28 28.62
N THR A 648 1.90 -5.58 28.86
CA THR A 648 2.65 -6.02 30.03
C THR A 648 3.55 -7.23 29.70
N CYS A 649 4.57 -7.42 30.51
CA CYS A 649 5.28 -8.69 30.62
C CYS A 649 5.07 -9.20 32.04
N ALA A 650 4.48 -10.39 32.17
CA ALA A 650 4.06 -10.92 33.47
C ALA A 650 4.52 -12.37 33.67
N CYS A 651 4.79 -12.72 34.90
CA CYS A 651 5.19 -14.09 35.27
C CYS A 651 3.98 -15.02 35.29
N THR A 652 4.20 -16.27 34.88
CA THR A 652 3.17 -17.30 34.95
C THR A 652 3.07 -17.95 36.33
N GLY A 653 4.09 -17.76 37.21
CA GLY A 653 4.17 -18.42 38.50
C GLY A 653 4.14 -17.53 39.72
N CYS A 654 4.23 -16.19 39.57
CA CYS A 654 4.20 -15.27 40.70
C CYS A 654 3.62 -13.91 40.28
N GLN A 655 3.67 -12.93 41.20
CA GLN A 655 3.08 -11.59 40.95
C GLN A 655 3.97 -10.64 40.16
N PHE A 656 5.16 -11.07 39.75
CA PHE A 656 6.06 -10.21 38.97
C PHE A 656 5.39 -9.76 37.67
N LYS A 657 5.42 -8.44 37.43
CA LYS A 657 4.82 -7.86 36.24
C LYS A 657 5.44 -6.49 35.95
N ILE A 658 5.88 -6.29 34.70
CA ILE A 658 6.31 -4.98 34.22
C ILE A 658 5.31 -4.44 33.19
N TRP A 659 5.09 -3.13 33.21
CA TRP A 659 4.32 -2.43 32.18
C TRP A 659 5.27 -2.07 31.04
N LEU A 660 4.88 -2.41 29.82
CA LEU A 660 5.73 -2.17 28.65
C LEU A 660 5.70 -0.73 28.17
N GLU A 661 4.63 -0.01 28.50
CA GLU A 661 4.59 1.42 28.19
C GLU A 661 5.20 2.22 29.34
N VAL A 662 6.30 2.90 29.06
CA VAL A 662 7.11 3.64 30.03
C VAL A 662 7.22 5.08 29.53
N ARG A 663 6.60 6.01 30.25
CA ARG A 663 6.62 7.46 29.93
C ARG A 663 6.25 7.74 28.46
N GLY A 664 5.19 7.08 27.99
CA GLY A 664 4.67 7.26 26.64
C GLY A 664 5.46 6.55 25.55
N LYS A 665 6.41 5.70 25.93
CA LYS A 665 7.18 4.91 24.98
C LYS A 665 7.08 3.43 25.32
N LYS A 666 6.84 2.61 24.31
CA LYS A 666 6.69 1.17 24.47
C LYS A 666 8.03 0.45 24.37
N LEU A 667 8.35 -0.36 25.35
CA LEU A 667 9.54 -1.22 25.34
C LEU A 667 9.34 -2.35 24.32
N THR A 668 10.38 -2.62 23.55
CA THR A 668 10.43 -3.79 22.64
C THR A 668 10.70 -5.06 23.46
N GLU A 669 10.45 -6.21 22.84
CA GLU A 669 10.73 -7.52 23.43
C GLU A 669 12.19 -7.61 23.91
N LYS A 670 13.14 -7.27 23.06
CA LYS A 670 14.58 -7.27 23.38
C LYS A 670 14.92 -6.34 24.55
N GLN A 671 14.25 -5.20 24.62
CA GLN A 671 14.47 -4.25 25.74
C GLN A 671 13.89 -4.82 27.03
N ALA A 672 12.75 -5.49 26.97
CA ALA A 672 12.15 -6.13 28.15
C ALA A 672 13.03 -7.32 28.63
N GLU A 673 13.54 -8.14 27.69
CA GLU A 673 14.46 -9.22 28.04
C GLU A 673 15.72 -8.71 28.70
N LYS A 674 16.30 -7.65 28.15
CA LYS A 674 17.53 -7.06 28.71
C LYS A 674 17.26 -6.45 30.09
N LEU A 675 16.15 -5.75 30.23
CA LEU A 675 15.70 -5.16 31.50
C LEU A 675 15.58 -6.23 32.59
N ILE A 676 14.91 -7.33 32.24
CA ILE A 676 14.65 -8.43 33.20
C ILE A 676 15.93 -9.22 33.48
N GLY A 677 16.68 -9.56 32.42
CA GLY A 677 17.87 -10.42 32.56
C GLY A 677 19.09 -9.71 33.13
N LYS A 678 19.23 -8.40 32.90
CA LYS A 678 20.40 -7.62 33.33
C LYS A 678 20.07 -6.50 34.32
N GLY A 679 18.80 -6.37 34.68
CA GLY A 679 18.35 -5.32 35.60
C GLY A 679 18.21 -3.94 34.96
N LYS A 680 18.67 -3.73 33.73
CA LYS A 680 18.53 -2.43 33.03
C LYS A 680 18.66 -2.56 31.51
N THR A 681 18.05 -1.61 30.81
CA THR A 681 18.14 -1.51 29.36
C THR A 681 19.41 -0.79 28.92
N ASP A 682 19.68 -0.80 27.62
CA ASP A 682 20.57 0.20 27.01
C ASP A 682 19.90 1.58 27.03
N VAL A 683 20.64 2.59 26.62
CA VAL A 683 20.07 3.94 26.46
C VAL A 683 18.97 3.90 25.41
N ILE A 684 17.76 4.21 25.82
CA ILE A 684 16.60 4.32 24.90
C ILE A 684 16.38 5.79 24.59
N LYS A 685 16.36 6.12 23.29
CA LYS A 685 16.17 7.51 22.82
C LYS A 685 14.68 7.79 22.53
N GLY A 686 14.30 9.05 22.53
CA GLY A 686 13.00 9.50 22.03
C GLY A 686 11.86 9.41 23.05
N PHE A 687 12.13 9.54 24.35
CA PHE A 687 11.09 9.78 25.36
C PHE A 687 10.64 11.25 25.25
N LYS A 688 9.34 11.49 25.31
CA LYS A 688 8.80 12.86 25.24
C LYS A 688 8.85 13.54 26.59
N SER A 689 9.30 14.77 26.62
CA SER A 689 9.27 15.62 27.80
C SER A 689 7.83 16.06 28.07
N LYS A 690 7.44 16.13 29.33
CA LYS A 690 6.13 16.67 29.74
C LYS A 690 6.12 18.19 29.80
N LYS A 691 7.29 18.84 29.73
CA LYS A 691 7.43 20.28 29.90
C LYS A 691 7.59 21.06 28.61
N ASN A 692 8.05 20.38 27.56
CA ASN A 692 8.30 20.96 26.24
C ASN A 692 8.25 19.82 25.21
N ASP A 693 8.24 20.14 23.94
CA ASP A 693 8.16 19.12 22.88
C ASP A 693 9.51 18.42 22.59
N ASP A 694 10.51 18.64 23.43
CA ASP A 694 11.80 17.99 23.27
C ASP A 694 11.75 16.49 23.59
N THR A 695 12.66 15.75 22.97
CA THR A 695 12.85 14.33 23.30
C THR A 695 14.15 14.16 24.08
N TYR A 696 14.15 13.17 24.97
CA TYR A 696 15.32 12.85 25.78
C TYR A 696 15.59 11.35 25.76
N SER A 697 16.75 10.99 26.27
CA SER A 697 17.18 9.58 26.37
C SER A 697 17.25 9.18 27.84
N MET A 698 16.89 7.92 28.11
CA MET A 698 17.05 7.38 29.48
C MET A 698 17.27 5.87 29.44
N ILE A 699 17.74 5.34 30.53
CA ILE A 699 17.91 3.90 30.79
C ILE A 699 16.79 3.51 31.76
N VAL A 700 16.03 2.47 31.40
CA VAL A 700 15.01 1.90 32.27
C VAL A 700 15.68 0.83 33.11
N THR A 701 15.45 0.87 34.42
CA THR A 701 16.03 -0.09 35.37
C THR A 701 14.93 -0.88 36.07
N LEU A 702 15.25 -2.09 36.48
CA LEU A 702 14.36 -2.92 37.31
C LEU A 702 14.68 -2.63 38.77
N LYS A 703 13.86 -1.77 39.38
CA LYS A 703 14.07 -1.32 40.77
C LYS A 703 13.77 -2.41 41.81
N ASN A 704 12.76 -3.24 41.51
CA ASN A 704 12.37 -4.34 42.35
C ASN A 704 12.12 -5.61 41.55
N ALA A 705 12.98 -6.58 41.73
CA ALA A 705 12.93 -7.86 40.97
C ALA A 705 11.80 -8.79 41.46
N GLN A 706 11.15 -8.50 42.58
CA GLN A 706 10.04 -9.32 43.07
C GLN A 706 8.70 -8.84 42.45
N THR A 707 8.53 -7.53 42.33
CA THR A 707 7.26 -6.95 41.86
C THR A 707 7.27 -6.52 40.42
N GLY A 708 8.45 -6.20 39.86
CA GLY A 708 8.57 -5.59 38.53
C GLY A 708 8.54 -4.08 38.52
N GLU A 709 8.71 -3.43 39.69
CA GLU A 709 8.76 -1.99 39.77
C GLU A 709 9.94 -1.43 38.97
N LEU A 710 9.68 -0.42 38.16
CA LEU A 710 10.69 0.16 37.26
C LEU A 710 11.27 1.46 37.85
N GLY A 711 12.56 1.66 37.60
CA GLY A 711 13.28 2.90 37.90
C GLY A 711 13.87 3.48 36.61
N PHE A 712 14.53 4.61 36.75
CA PHE A 712 15.05 5.35 35.61
C PHE A 712 16.40 5.98 35.92
N GLU A 713 17.34 5.86 34.94
CA GLU A 713 18.65 6.52 35.03
C GLU A 713 18.82 7.36 33.74
N TYR A 714 19.46 8.50 33.88
CA TYR A 714 19.81 9.29 32.70
C TYR A 714 21.24 8.92 32.27
N PRO A 715 21.47 8.78 30.95
CA PRO A 715 22.84 8.52 30.49
C PRO A 715 23.75 9.68 30.90
N PRO A 716 25.05 9.43 31.08
CA PRO A 716 26.00 10.51 31.38
C PRO A 716 25.89 11.59 30.31
N ARG A 717 25.96 12.85 30.73
CA ARG A 717 25.98 13.97 29.78
C ARG A 717 27.27 13.88 28.97
N ASP A 718 27.13 13.93 27.67
CA ASP A 718 28.28 14.01 26.77
C ASP A 718 28.96 15.37 27.00
N PRO A 719 30.20 15.41 27.52
CA PRO A 719 30.88 16.67 27.80
C PRO A 719 31.22 17.46 26.52
N LEU A 720 31.07 16.84 25.35
CA LEU A 720 31.37 17.48 24.06
C LEU A 720 30.14 18.00 23.33
N LYS A 721 28.94 17.79 23.89
CA LYS A 721 27.69 18.25 23.27
C LYS A 721 27.56 19.77 23.46
N GLY A 722 27.85 20.50 22.41
CA GLY A 722 27.83 21.99 22.41
C GLY A 722 29.11 22.59 21.89
N LEU A 723 30.15 21.79 21.67
CA LEU A 723 31.38 22.25 21.01
C LEU A 723 31.32 21.86 19.53
N ASN A 724 31.31 22.87 18.68
CA ASN A 724 31.39 22.69 17.21
C ASN A 724 32.78 22.22 16.86
N VAL A 725 33.07 20.95 16.99
CA VAL A 725 34.32 20.37 16.54
C VAL A 725 34.07 19.71 15.18
N SER A 726 34.37 20.42 14.11
CA SER A 726 34.42 19.82 12.78
C SER A 726 35.59 18.86 12.71
N MET A 727 35.34 17.59 12.64
CA MET A 727 36.39 16.58 12.39
C MET A 727 36.86 16.66 10.94
N PRO A 728 38.16 16.63 10.69
CA PRO A 728 38.66 16.58 9.31
C PRO A 728 38.25 15.31 8.60
N LYS A 729 38.02 15.43 7.31
CA LYS A 729 37.47 14.35 6.44
C LYS A 729 38.44 13.17 6.18
N GLU A 730 39.58 13.12 6.84
CA GLU A 730 40.65 12.21 6.44
C GLU A 730 40.91 10.98 7.30
N LEU A 731 39.91 10.59 8.11
CA LEU A 731 40.06 9.35 8.89
C LEU A 731 38.83 8.45 8.72
N LYS A 732 38.74 7.86 7.53
CA LYS A 732 37.94 6.63 7.34
C LYS A 732 38.92 5.54 6.90
N LEU A 733 39.35 4.74 7.84
CA LEU A 733 39.89 3.42 7.58
C LEU A 733 38.77 2.42 7.56
#